data_6acec6b6281102056b1ce9de3a1c0ffd
#
_entry.id   6acec6b6281102056b1ce9de3a1c0ffd
#
_cell.length_a   1.000
_cell.length_b   1.000
_cell.length_c   1.000
_cell.angle_alpha   90.00
_cell.angle_beta   90.00
_cell.angle_gamma   90.00
#
_symmetry.space_group_name_H-M   'P 1'
#
loop_
_entity.id
_entity.type
_entity.pdbx_description
1 polymer ?
#
loop_
_entity_poly.entity_id
_entity_poly.type
_entity_poly.pdbx_seq_one_letter_code
_entity_poly.pdbx_strand_id
1 'polypeptide(L)'
;FGTHNAAFVQVMYEQYLRDPASVGEEWRNLFDNGKFADLPVIPTSREELLSGGVASPEQPHPASPIPHPGLTPITGPAARLAQNMTDSLSVPTATSFREITVDVVDARRRELNTQLAAAGKKISYTHLIGHAIVRAARELPVMTHAFQDVDGKPHRFDPHAVNLGLAVDVEKKDGSRALVVPVIKHAEGMDFKTFHASYETLVDKARSNKLLPDDYAGATITLTNPGTIGTVASVPRLMKGQGSIIATGAIRTIGSAKVMTISSTYDHRIIQGAESGNFLRRLDSLLQGEENFYGAVFESLRVSGSGMRDAGSVPATTPTHPASRIPYPDELKHVAAAMALVKAIRNFGHLAARLDPLGSEPPGDPALDPGPLGLTPEIMARIPADLLRIYVPGRTLAEAYPRLQATYCGTIAYEVEHIGSHQERVWLRQVIESGDHKKPLTPEMKRKLLARLTAVETLERFLHKAYLGQKRFSIEGLDTLVPMLDETIELAGTSGARRVVLGMAHRGRLNVLAHVVGLPYETIFAEFEGGRHVEGTLTPEGGTGDVKYHHGADGVYQTAAGKPVNITLTPNPSHLEAVNPVVEGRARANQTNRRGKDAIHDGTVALPVLIHGDASFAAQGVVAETFNLARLKGYTTGGTIHLIANNQLGFTTDPKEGRSTDYSSDLAKGFDAPIIHVNADDAEACLAAVRLAMLYRDKFHGDVVIDVVGYRRWGHNEGDEPAYTQPVMYERIRQTPTARQRYADQLAREGVVDAAQAAAEAEQVHQRLTEIQQSLKAHLRESG
;
A
#
# COMPACT_ATOMS: atom_id res chain seq x y z
N PHE A 1 -8.39 -32.24 16.75
CA PHE A 1 -8.69 -30.91 16.18
C PHE A 1 -7.35 -30.22 15.95
N GLY A 2 -7.03 -29.88 14.70
CA GLY A 2 -5.78 -29.20 14.37
C GLY A 2 -5.80 -27.76 14.94
N THR A 3 -4.63 -27.22 15.21
CA THR A 3 -4.36 -25.89 15.81
C THR A 3 -5.09 -24.69 15.16
N HIS A 4 -5.67 -24.86 13.98
CA HIS A 4 -6.37 -23.82 13.23
C HIS A 4 -7.80 -23.52 13.70
N ASN A 5 -8.38 -24.37 14.54
CA ASN A 5 -9.73 -24.21 15.08
C ASN A 5 -9.76 -23.90 16.58
N ALA A 6 -8.62 -23.78 17.25
CA ALA A 6 -8.56 -23.60 18.70
C ALA A 6 -9.33 -22.35 19.18
N ALA A 7 -9.20 -21.22 18.49
CA ALA A 7 -9.90 -19.98 18.84
C ALA A 7 -11.42 -20.11 18.67
N PHE A 8 -11.89 -20.80 17.64
CA PHE A 8 -13.31 -21.04 17.43
C PHE A 8 -13.88 -22.00 18.49
N VAL A 9 -13.14 -23.07 18.79
CA VAL A 9 -13.53 -24.03 19.86
C VAL A 9 -13.59 -23.34 21.21
N GLN A 10 -12.66 -22.41 21.49
CA GLN A 10 -12.68 -21.62 22.72
C GLN A 10 -13.91 -20.72 22.82
N VAL A 11 -14.29 -20.02 21.76
CA VAL A 11 -15.51 -19.20 21.72
C VAL A 11 -16.76 -20.05 21.95
N MET A 12 -16.85 -21.22 21.33
CA MET A 12 -17.97 -22.15 21.51
C MET A 12 -18.02 -22.70 22.95
N TYR A 13 -16.85 -22.96 23.55
CA TYR A 13 -16.77 -23.42 24.94
C TYR A 13 -17.16 -22.31 25.94
N GLU A 14 -16.76 -21.07 25.71
CA GLU A 14 -17.20 -19.92 26.51
C GLU A 14 -18.71 -19.68 26.41
N GLN A 15 -19.30 -19.86 25.24
CA GLN A 15 -20.76 -19.81 25.05
C GLN A 15 -21.45 -20.94 25.80
N TYR A 16 -20.91 -22.15 25.69
CA TYR A 16 -21.42 -23.31 26.45
C TYR A 16 -21.35 -23.10 27.99
N LEU A 17 -20.26 -22.53 28.51
CA LEU A 17 -20.14 -22.22 29.93
C LEU A 17 -21.17 -21.17 30.41
N ARG A 18 -21.52 -20.20 29.56
CA ARG A 18 -22.54 -19.17 29.87
C ARG A 18 -23.96 -19.74 29.80
N ASP A 19 -24.27 -20.45 28.75
CA ASP A 19 -25.55 -21.10 28.50
C ASP A 19 -25.36 -22.35 27.64
N PRO A 20 -25.40 -23.58 28.24
CA PRO A 20 -25.25 -24.83 27.49
C PRO A 20 -26.27 -25.01 26.35
N ALA A 21 -27.45 -24.37 26.45
CA ALA A 21 -28.47 -24.47 25.40
C ALA A 21 -28.17 -23.59 24.18
N SER A 22 -27.27 -22.61 24.31
CA SER A 22 -26.89 -21.69 23.23
C SER A 22 -25.98 -22.30 22.16
N VAL A 23 -25.38 -23.47 22.44
CA VAL A 23 -24.53 -24.19 21.48
C VAL A 23 -25.25 -25.44 20.95
N GLY A 24 -24.92 -25.83 19.70
CA GLY A 24 -25.51 -27.01 19.07
C GLY A 24 -25.25 -28.34 19.86
N GLU A 25 -26.10 -29.31 19.65
CA GLU A 25 -26.07 -30.59 20.38
C GLU A 25 -24.70 -31.31 20.24
N GLU A 26 -24.08 -31.25 19.09
CA GLU A 26 -22.76 -31.84 18.84
C GLU A 26 -21.65 -31.21 19.71
N TRP A 27 -21.71 -29.88 19.89
CA TRP A 27 -20.77 -29.13 20.74
C TRP A 27 -21.01 -29.43 22.23
N ARG A 28 -22.27 -29.52 22.65
CA ARG A 28 -22.61 -29.93 24.03
C ARG A 28 -22.03 -31.30 24.35
N ASN A 29 -22.28 -32.27 23.49
CA ASN A 29 -21.76 -33.62 23.64
C ASN A 29 -20.24 -33.70 23.67
N LEU A 30 -19.55 -32.83 22.92
CA LEU A 30 -18.11 -32.73 22.92
C LEU A 30 -17.57 -32.16 24.25
N PHE A 31 -18.22 -31.12 24.77
CA PHE A 31 -17.80 -30.45 26.01
C PHE A 31 -18.17 -31.26 27.27
N ASP A 32 -19.31 -31.91 27.29
CA ASP A 32 -19.74 -32.79 28.38
C ASP A 32 -18.83 -34.02 28.54
N ASN A 33 -18.23 -34.50 27.45
CA ASN A 33 -17.36 -35.68 27.46
C ASN A 33 -15.89 -35.41 27.83
N GLY A 34 -15.51 -34.16 28.12
CA GLY A 34 -14.18 -33.77 28.61
C GLY A 34 -13.00 -34.05 27.67
N LYS A 35 -13.24 -34.28 26.37
CA LYS A 35 -12.19 -34.61 25.38
C LYS A 35 -11.42 -33.42 24.80
N PHE A 36 -11.37 -32.28 25.51
CA PHE A 36 -10.74 -31.03 25.07
C PHE A 36 -9.60 -30.55 25.99
N ALA A 37 -9.12 -31.41 26.90
CA ALA A 37 -8.11 -31.09 27.94
C ALA A 37 -6.75 -30.65 27.43
N ASP A 38 -6.49 -30.73 26.13
CA ASP A 38 -5.20 -30.37 25.49
C ASP A 38 -5.24 -29.01 24.79
N LEU A 39 -6.25 -28.14 25.00
CA LEU A 39 -6.31 -26.81 24.39
C LEU A 39 -5.64 -25.76 25.33
N PRO A 40 -4.77 -24.89 24.82
CA PRO A 40 -4.12 -23.90 25.67
C PRO A 40 -5.12 -22.82 26.14
N VAL A 41 -5.13 -22.57 27.46
CA VAL A 41 -5.84 -21.49 28.15
C VAL A 41 -7.36 -21.52 27.99
N ILE A 42 -7.99 -22.46 28.67
CA ILE A 42 -9.45 -22.51 28.83
C ILE A 42 -9.76 -22.24 30.33
N PRO A 43 -10.75 -21.36 30.65
CA PRO A 43 -11.22 -21.22 32.03
C PRO A 43 -11.65 -22.58 32.59
N THR A 44 -11.22 -22.91 33.80
CA THR A 44 -11.35 -24.24 34.36
C THR A 44 -12.73 -24.54 34.99
N SER A 45 -13.59 -23.50 35.16
CA SER A 45 -14.94 -23.69 35.67
C SER A 45 -15.93 -22.59 35.25
N ARG A 46 -17.23 -22.98 35.29
CA ARG A 46 -18.36 -22.07 35.07
C ARG A 46 -18.43 -20.96 36.13
N GLU A 47 -17.93 -21.18 37.32
CA GLU A 47 -17.94 -20.23 38.44
C GLU A 47 -16.97 -19.08 38.21
N GLU A 48 -15.82 -19.30 37.58
CA GLU A 48 -14.85 -18.24 37.22
C GLU A 48 -15.37 -17.24 36.16
N LEU A 49 -16.24 -17.67 35.27
CA LEU A 49 -16.85 -16.80 34.23
C LEU A 49 -18.04 -15.98 34.76
N LEU A 50 -18.73 -16.48 35.76
CA LEU A 50 -19.92 -15.83 36.36
C LEU A 50 -19.56 -14.93 37.55
N SER A 51 -18.35 -15.06 38.12
CA SER A 51 -17.87 -14.27 39.27
C SER A 51 -17.32 -12.89 38.92
N GLY A 52 -17.51 -12.37 37.69
CA GLY A 52 -17.22 -10.99 37.27
C GLY A 52 -18.15 -9.93 37.85
N GLY A 53 -18.89 -10.23 38.93
CA GLY A 53 -19.77 -9.33 39.66
C GLY A 53 -19.26 -9.09 41.10
N VAL A 54 -18.76 -7.89 41.33
CA VAL A 54 -18.63 -7.17 42.61
C VAL A 54 -18.29 -8.02 43.84
N ALA A 55 -17.01 -8.22 44.13
CA ALA A 55 -16.55 -8.61 45.46
C ALA A 55 -16.51 -7.37 46.37
N SER A 56 -17.26 -7.44 47.47
CA SER A 56 -17.13 -6.54 48.61
C SER A 56 -15.72 -6.62 49.21
N PRO A 57 -15.17 -5.54 49.77
CA PRO A 57 -13.77 -5.48 50.20
C PRO A 57 -13.56 -6.30 51.46
N GLU A 58 -12.95 -7.48 51.34
CA GLU A 58 -12.26 -8.11 52.46
C GLU A 58 -10.96 -7.36 52.75
N GLN A 59 -10.72 -7.06 54.00
CA GLN A 59 -9.54 -6.36 54.49
C GLN A 59 -8.25 -7.12 54.14
N PRO A 60 -7.20 -6.45 53.62
CA PRO A 60 -5.97 -7.11 53.28
C PRO A 60 -5.16 -7.48 54.54
N HIS A 61 -4.84 -8.74 54.72
CA HIS A 61 -3.68 -9.14 55.47
C HIS A 61 -2.41 -8.61 54.82
N PRO A 62 -1.44 -8.06 55.58
CA PRO A 62 -0.22 -7.49 55.01
C PRO A 62 0.69 -8.62 54.50
N ALA A 63 0.65 -8.87 53.20
CA ALA A 63 1.68 -9.65 52.56
C ALA A 63 2.93 -8.75 52.39
N SER A 64 4.04 -9.21 52.95
CA SER A 64 5.36 -8.55 52.75
C SER A 64 5.68 -8.39 51.26
N PRO A 65 6.13 -7.23 50.81
CA PRO A 65 6.44 -7.02 49.39
C PRO A 65 7.71 -7.81 49.03
N ILE A 66 7.55 -8.77 48.14
CA ILE A 66 8.70 -9.36 47.44
C ILE A 66 9.23 -8.27 46.51
N PRO A 67 10.48 -7.81 46.67
CA PRO A 67 11.06 -6.80 45.78
C PRO A 67 11.29 -7.43 44.41
N HIS A 68 10.50 -7.03 43.41
CA HIS A 68 10.84 -7.32 42.02
C HIS A 68 11.91 -6.32 41.56
N PRO A 69 13.15 -6.75 41.25
CA PRO A 69 14.17 -5.85 40.78
C PRO A 69 13.75 -5.22 39.44
N GLY A 70 13.61 -3.90 39.41
CA GLY A 70 13.25 -3.12 38.21
C GLY A 70 11.83 -2.49 38.23
N LEU A 71 11.00 -2.73 39.25
CA LEU A 71 9.71 -2.05 39.40
C LEU A 71 9.86 -0.77 40.23
N THR A 72 9.53 0.38 39.65
CA THR A 72 9.46 1.67 40.35
C THR A 72 7.98 2.13 40.36
N PRO A 73 7.39 2.41 41.55
CA PRO A 73 6.04 2.90 41.63
C PRO A 73 5.86 4.24 40.91
N ILE A 74 4.84 4.36 40.07
CA ILE A 74 4.44 5.62 39.46
C ILE A 74 3.53 6.34 40.46
N THR A 75 3.93 7.50 40.95
CA THR A 75 3.21 8.26 42.01
C THR A 75 2.97 9.72 41.59
N GLY A 76 2.05 10.39 42.29
CA GLY A 76 1.76 11.83 42.08
C GLY A 76 1.24 12.17 40.69
N PRO A 77 1.69 13.26 40.06
CA PRO A 77 1.22 13.69 38.72
C PRO A 77 1.42 12.67 37.63
N ALA A 78 2.47 11.85 37.74
CA ALA A 78 2.72 10.79 36.72
C ALA A 78 1.70 9.65 36.84
N ALA A 79 1.26 9.28 38.04
CA ALA A 79 0.18 8.30 38.22
C ALA A 79 -1.14 8.82 37.66
N ARG A 80 -1.44 10.11 37.83
CA ARG A 80 -2.64 10.74 37.27
C ARG A 80 -2.58 10.81 35.74
N LEU A 81 -1.40 11.07 35.17
CA LEU A 81 -1.22 11.00 33.71
C LEU A 81 -1.45 9.57 33.19
N ALA A 82 -0.91 8.55 33.87
CA ALA A 82 -1.13 7.16 33.50
C ALA A 82 -2.63 6.80 33.51
N GLN A 83 -3.35 7.21 34.54
CA GLN A 83 -4.80 7.02 34.63
C GLN A 83 -5.53 7.74 33.50
N ASN A 84 -5.23 9.02 33.25
CA ASN A 84 -5.82 9.78 32.16
C ASN A 84 -5.57 9.14 30.80
N MET A 85 -4.38 8.56 30.57
CA MET A 85 -4.07 7.85 29.32
C MET A 85 -4.89 6.56 29.20
N THR A 86 -5.09 5.83 30.29
CA THR A 86 -5.98 4.67 30.34
C THR A 86 -7.44 5.07 30.02
N ASP A 87 -7.92 6.13 30.65
CA ASP A 87 -9.29 6.64 30.42
C ASP A 87 -9.49 7.12 28.98
N SER A 88 -8.45 7.66 28.34
CA SER A 88 -8.49 8.12 26.94
C SER A 88 -8.74 6.99 25.93
N LEU A 89 -8.47 5.73 26.30
CA LEU A 89 -8.74 4.57 25.45
C LEU A 89 -10.24 4.35 25.23
N SER A 90 -11.09 4.86 26.12
CA SER A 90 -12.55 4.79 25.99
C SER A 90 -13.13 5.82 24.98
N VAL A 91 -12.32 6.72 24.45
CA VAL A 91 -12.75 7.74 23.49
C VAL A 91 -12.42 7.27 22.07
N PRO A 92 -13.41 6.94 21.23
CA PRO A 92 -13.18 6.61 19.82
C PRO A 92 -12.80 7.88 19.06
N THR A 93 -11.52 7.98 18.69
CA THR A 93 -10.97 9.16 18.03
C THR A 93 -10.74 8.94 16.55
N ALA A 94 -10.89 10.02 15.76
CA ALA A 94 -10.35 10.13 14.41
C ALA A 94 -9.39 11.32 14.34
N THR A 95 -8.53 11.36 13.32
CA THR A 95 -7.53 12.42 13.14
C THR A 95 -7.51 12.91 11.70
N SER A 96 -7.65 14.22 11.53
CA SER A 96 -7.47 14.91 10.26
C SER A 96 -6.10 15.59 10.22
N PHE A 97 -5.45 15.58 9.04
CA PHE A 97 -4.17 16.26 8.81
C PHE A 97 -4.31 17.34 7.76
N ARG A 98 -3.54 18.42 7.91
CA ARG A 98 -3.38 19.45 6.89
C ARG A 98 -1.94 19.95 6.88
N GLU A 99 -1.32 20.06 5.71
CA GLU A 99 -0.08 20.82 5.52
C GLU A 99 -0.42 22.28 5.27
N ILE A 100 0.24 23.18 5.98
CA ILE A 100 0.12 24.62 5.81
C ILE A 100 1.46 25.24 5.47
N THR A 101 1.46 26.28 4.65
CA THR A 101 2.64 27.10 4.41
C THR A 101 2.82 28.07 5.59
N VAL A 102 4.05 28.21 6.09
CA VAL A 102 4.33 29.05 7.26
C VAL A 102 5.12 30.32 6.91
N ASP A 103 5.30 30.60 5.63
CA ASP A 103 6.10 31.76 5.20
C ASP A 103 5.46 33.08 5.65
N VAL A 104 4.14 33.22 5.55
CA VAL A 104 3.40 34.39 6.05
C VAL A 104 3.51 34.50 7.56
N VAL A 105 3.27 33.42 8.28
CA VAL A 105 3.39 33.36 9.74
C VAL A 105 4.80 33.77 10.18
N ASP A 106 5.84 33.24 9.50
CA ASP A 106 7.25 33.53 9.83
C ASP A 106 7.58 35.02 9.57
N ALA A 107 7.15 35.57 8.45
CA ALA A 107 7.37 36.97 8.09
C ALA A 107 6.72 37.91 9.15
N ARG A 108 5.45 37.68 9.47
CA ARG A 108 4.71 38.48 10.44
C ARG A 108 5.25 38.32 11.86
N ARG A 109 5.64 37.12 12.26
CA ARG A 109 6.30 36.86 13.53
C ARG A 109 7.61 37.61 13.66
N ARG A 110 8.45 37.64 12.59
CA ARG A 110 9.72 38.41 12.61
C ARG A 110 9.48 39.88 12.71
N GLU A 111 8.50 40.43 11.99
CA GLU A 111 8.11 41.84 12.02
C GLU A 111 7.68 42.24 13.46
N LEU A 112 6.79 41.45 14.10
CA LEU A 112 6.38 41.63 15.48
C LEU A 112 7.56 41.62 16.44
N ASN A 113 8.47 40.64 16.31
CA ASN A 113 9.61 40.51 17.20
C ASN A 113 10.62 41.65 17.02
N THR A 114 10.81 42.20 15.82
CA THR A 114 11.64 43.37 15.60
C THR A 114 11.10 44.58 16.35
N GLN A 115 9.80 44.80 16.34
CA GLN A 115 9.19 45.95 17.03
C GLN A 115 9.08 45.75 18.56
N LEU A 116 8.93 44.51 19.02
CA LEU A 116 8.82 44.19 20.44
C LEU A 116 10.17 44.00 21.14
N ALA A 117 11.29 43.99 20.41
CA ALA A 117 12.63 43.78 20.96
C ALA A 117 12.99 44.76 22.07
N ALA A 118 12.66 46.06 21.91
CA ALA A 118 12.89 47.09 22.92
C ALA A 118 12.07 46.90 24.21
N ALA A 119 10.93 46.18 24.12
CA ALA A 119 10.08 45.87 25.27
C ALA A 119 10.44 44.51 25.92
N GLY A 120 11.46 43.81 25.45
CA GLY A 120 11.89 42.51 25.96
C GLY A 120 10.88 41.39 25.74
N LYS A 121 9.91 41.56 24.83
CA LYS A 121 8.83 40.59 24.53
C LYS A 121 9.14 39.84 23.25
N LYS A 122 8.75 38.56 23.20
CA LYS A 122 8.99 37.67 22.05
C LYS A 122 7.73 36.88 21.72
N ILE A 123 7.32 36.92 20.45
CA ILE A 123 6.20 36.15 19.92
C ILE A 123 6.76 34.90 19.28
N SER A 124 6.22 33.73 19.66
CA SER A 124 6.52 32.43 19.07
C SER A 124 5.47 32.02 18.02
N TYR A 125 5.77 31.00 17.23
CA TYR A 125 4.77 30.37 16.35
C TYR A 125 3.57 29.86 17.15
N THR A 126 3.83 29.25 18.32
CA THR A 126 2.79 28.67 19.17
C THR A 126 1.79 29.72 19.67
N HIS A 127 2.24 30.96 19.94
CA HIS A 127 1.36 32.06 20.34
C HIS A 127 0.37 32.42 19.21
N LEU A 128 0.87 32.57 17.98
CA LEU A 128 0.03 32.91 16.82
C LEU A 128 -0.92 31.77 16.47
N ILE A 129 -0.44 30.54 16.48
CA ILE A 129 -1.24 29.35 16.19
C ILE A 129 -2.30 29.13 17.28
N GLY A 130 -1.93 29.27 18.56
CA GLY A 130 -2.89 29.14 19.66
C GLY A 130 -4.03 30.16 19.59
N HIS A 131 -3.69 31.43 19.29
CA HIS A 131 -4.73 32.45 19.09
C HIS A 131 -5.60 32.20 17.86
N ALA A 132 -5.03 31.70 16.75
CA ALA A 132 -5.77 31.32 15.57
C ALA A 132 -6.70 30.12 15.85
N ILE A 133 -6.26 29.13 16.67
CA ILE A 133 -7.12 28.02 17.13
C ILE A 133 -8.33 28.54 17.90
N VAL A 134 -8.10 29.47 18.83
CA VAL A 134 -9.19 30.08 19.62
C VAL A 134 -10.20 30.79 18.71
N ARG A 135 -9.72 31.55 17.73
CA ARG A 135 -10.61 32.22 16.75
C ARG A 135 -11.39 31.24 15.90
N ALA A 136 -10.73 30.21 15.38
CA ALA A 136 -11.37 29.17 14.58
C ALA A 136 -12.41 28.38 15.41
N ALA A 137 -12.08 28.05 16.68
CA ALA A 137 -13.00 27.33 17.57
C ALA A 137 -14.23 28.16 17.97
N ARG A 138 -14.09 29.48 18.08
CA ARG A 138 -15.24 30.39 18.28
C ARG A 138 -16.21 30.37 17.11
N GLU A 139 -15.70 30.23 15.88
CA GLU A 139 -16.50 30.18 14.65
C GLU A 139 -17.06 28.76 14.39
N LEU A 140 -16.38 27.73 14.87
CA LEU A 140 -16.72 26.33 14.76
C LEU A 140 -16.82 25.67 16.14
N PRO A 141 -17.83 26.01 16.97
CA PRO A 141 -17.91 25.59 18.38
C PRO A 141 -17.94 24.09 18.58
N VAL A 142 -18.38 23.32 17.57
CA VAL A 142 -18.43 21.85 17.62
C VAL A 142 -17.07 21.25 18.00
N MET A 143 -15.96 21.90 17.67
CA MET A 143 -14.60 21.44 17.99
C MET A 143 -14.27 21.46 19.49
N THR A 144 -15.11 22.13 20.32
CA THR A 144 -15.01 22.19 21.77
C THR A 144 -16.04 21.32 22.49
N HIS A 145 -17.00 20.75 21.75
CA HIS A 145 -18.08 19.94 22.33
C HIS A 145 -17.53 18.60 22.81
N ALA A 146 -18.06 18.11 23.92
CA ALA A 146 -17.67 16.83 24.51
C ALA A 146 -18.82 15.81 24.52
N PHE A 147 -18.46 14.55 24.53
CA PHE A 147 -19.41 13.46 24.75
C PHE A 147 -19.64 13.29 26.26
N GLN A 148 -20.88 13.19 26.65
CA GLN A 148 -21.30 12.82 28.01
C GLN A 148 -22.34 11.70 27.95
N ASP A 149 -22.21 10.73 28.84
CA ASP A 149 -23.23 9.74 29.10
C ASP A 149 -23.99 10.18 30.34
N VAL A 150 -25.31 10.34 30.21
CA VAL A 150 -26.20 10.68 31.33
C VAL A 150 -27.27 9.61 31.41
N ASP A 151 -27.24 8.82 32.47
CA ASP A 151 -28.17 7.73 32.73
C ASP A 151 -28.20 6.67 31.59
N GLY A 152 -27.01 6.33 31.04
CA GLY A 152 -26.87 5.36 29.94
C GLY A 152 -27.30 5.89 28.57
N LYS A 153 -27.55 7.20 28.44
CA LYS A 153 -27.91 7.85 27.17
C LYS A 153 -26.81 8.79 26.69
N PRO A 154 -26.45 8.72 25.41
CA PRO A 154 -25.43 9.60 24.82
C PRO A 154 -25.92 11.03 24.70
N HIS A 155 -25.14 11.99 25.19
CA HIS A 155 -25.39 13.42 25.09
C HIS A 155 -24.19 14.15 24.49
N ARG A 156 -24.47 15.25 23.78
CA ARG A 156 -23.48 16.26 23.39
C ARG A 156 -23.52 17.36 24.42
N PHE A 157 -22.38 17.62 25.05
CA PHE A 157 -22.20 18.76 25.95
C PHE A 157 -21.54 19.91 25.21
N ASP A 158 -22.19 21.08 25.18
CA ASP A 158 -21.63 22.35 24.70
C ASP A 158 -21.17 23.17 25.91
N PRO A 159 -19.83 23.40 26.02
CA PRO A 159 -19.31 24.19 27.14
C PRO A 159 -19.54 25.70 27.02
N HIS A 160 -20.04 26.19 25.88
CA HIS A 160 -20.22 27.60 25.56
C HIS A 160 -18.95 28.46 25.82
N ALA A 161 -17.76 27.85 25.79
CA ALA A 161 -16.48 28.47 26.05
C ALA A 161 -15.36 27.79 25.27
N VAL A 162 -14.35 28.57 24.87
CA VAL A 162 -13.10 28.06 24.31
C VAL A 162 -12.03 28.10 25.39
N ASN A 163 -11.83 26.99 26.07
CA ASN A 163 -10.78 26.83 27.07
C ASN A 163 -9.61 26.07 26.44
N LEU A 164 -8.52 26.80 26.14
CA LEU A 164 -7.39 26.24 25.42
C LEU A 164 -6.37 25.61 26.41
N GLY A 165 -6.26 24.30 26.40
CA GLY A 165 -5.20 23.57 27.07
C GLY A 165 -3.86 23.73 26.32
N LEU A 166 -2.78 23.93 27.05
CA LEU A 166 -1.43 24.08 26.52
C LEU A 166 -0.57 22.92 27.00
N ALA A 167 -0.17 22.03 26.10
CA ALA A 167 0.75 20.94 26.45
C ALA A 167 2.17 21.50 26.59
N VAL A 168 2.63 21.61 27.83
CA VAL A 168 3.95 22.15 28.21
C VAL A 168 4.83 21.03 28.74
N ASP A 169 5.96 20.81 28.10
CA ASP A 169 6.98 19.88 28.56
C ASP A 169 7.94 20.59 29.52
N VAL A 170 8.04 20.09 30.74
CA VAL A 170 8.83 20.68 31.83
C VAL A 170 9.94 19.72 32.21
N GLU A 171 11.18 20.17 32.13
CA GLU A 171 12.34 19.46 32.67
C GLU A 171 12.50 19.76 34.15
N LYS A 172 12.58 18.71 34.98
CA LYS A 172 12.76 18.81 36.42
C LYS A 172 14.23 18.87 36.77
N LYS A 173 14.55 19.30 38.02
CA LYS A 173 15.92 19.42 38.53
C LYS A 173 16.72 18.11 38.53
N ASP A 174 16.03 16.98 38.52
CA ASP A 174 16.61 15.63 38.48
C ASP A 174 16.84 15.11 37.05
N GLY A 175 16.62 15.97 36.02
CA GLY A 175 16.70 15.59 34.59
C GLY A 175 15.48 14.83 34.06
N SER A 176 14.51 14.49 34.88
CA SER A 176 13.26 13.88 34.42
C SER A 176 12.34 14.91 33.76
N ARG A 177 11.52 14.46 32.81
CA ARG A 177 10.57 15.34 32.11
C ARG A 177 9.15 15.04 32.55
N ALA A 178 8.32 16.07 32.63
CA ALA A 178 6.92 15.96 32.95
C ALA A 178 6.08 16.80 31.96
N LEU A 179 5.06 16.19 31.40
CA LEU A 179 4.08 16.90 30.59
C LEU A 179 2.95 17.41 31.48
N VAL A 180 2.70 18.72 31.41
CA VAL A 180 1.60 19.39 32.10
C VAL A 180 0.73 20.12 31.08
N VAL A 181 -0.59 20.22 31.33
CA VAL A 181 -1.53 20.86 30.42
C VAL A 181 -2.33 21.94 31.15
N PRO A 182 -1.75 23.12 31.43
CA PRO A 182 -2.49 24.25 31.97
C PRO A 182 -3.46 24.83 30.94
N VAL A 183 -4.51 25.51 31.38
CA VAL A 183 -5.67 25.92 30.58
C VAL A 183 -5.87 27.42 30.58
N ILE A 184 -5.86 28.05 29.41
CA ILE A 184 -6.35 29.44 29.23
C ILE A 184 -7.88 29.39 29.16
N LYS A 185 -8.53 29.85 30.20
CA LYS A 185 -10.01 29.84 30.29
C LYS A 185 -10.61 31.05 29.56
N HIS A 186 -11.79 30.84 28.93
CA HIS A 186 -12.53 31.88 28.22
C HIS A 186 -11.70 32.65 27.20
N ALA A 187 -10.86 31.92 26.47
CA ALA A 187 -9.94 32.50 25.50
C ALA A 187 -10.66 33.19 24.32
N GLU A 188 -11.89 32.81 24.02
CA GLU A 188 -12.73 33.39 22.94
C GLU A 188 -12.97 34.89 23.09
N GLY A 189 -12.95 35.41 24.32
CA GLY A 189 -13.14 36.84 24.62
C GLY A 189 -11.83 37.66 24.67
N MET A 190 -10.68 37.00 24.50
CA MET A 190 -9.38 37.68 24.67
C MET A 190 -8.87 38.27 23.35
N ASP A 191 -8.34 39.51 23.42
CA ASP A 191 -7.48 40.02 22.38
C ASP A 191 -6.10 39.32 22.42
N PHE A 192 -5.30 39.50 21.38
CA PHE A 192 -4.00 38.81 21.32
C PHE A 192 -3.04 39.20 22.48
N LYS A 193 -3.08 40.43 22.93
CA LYS A 193 -2.23 40.89 24.04
C LYS A 193 -2.59 40.19 25.37
N THR A 194 -3.87 40.06 25.66
CA THR A 194 -4.38 39.38 26.87
C THR A 194 -4.12 37.88 26.77
N PHE A 195 -4.37 37.27 25.60
CA PHE A 195 -4.09 35.88 25.33
C PHE A 195 -2.60 35.55 25.53
N HIS A 196 -1.69 36.36 24.95
CA HIS A 196 -0.25 36.20 25.09
C HIS A 196 0.21 36.31 26.56
N ALA A 197 -0.32 37.29 27.31
CA ALA A 197 0.02 37.46 28.73
C ALA A 197 -0.43 36.26 29.57
N SER A 198 -1.64 35.72 29.30
CA SER A 198 -2.16 34.51 29.95
C SER A 198 -1.33 33.28 29.62
N TYR A 199 -0.92 33.14 28.35
CA TYR A 199 -0.05 32.05 27.87
C TYR A 199 1.28 32.05 28.60
N GLU A 200 1.99 33.18 28.60
CA GLU A 200 3.31 33.31 29.28
C GLU A 200 3.20 33.06 30.78
N THR A 201 2.17 33.61 31.44
CA THR A 201 1.92 33.39 32.86
C THR A 201 1.76 31.91 33.20
N LEU A 202 1.01 31.17 32.41
CA LEU A 202 0.78 29.72 32.63
C LEU A 202 2.04 28.91 32.36
N VAL A 203 2.81 29.26 31.30
CA VAL A 203 4.09 28.60 30.99
C VAL A 203 5.13 28.86 32.10
N ASP A 204 5.20 30.08 32.63
CA ASP A 204 6.09 30.40 33.74
C ASP A 204 5.70 29.70 35.04
N LYS A 205 4.40 29.61 35.35
CA LYS A 205 3.89 28.79 36.45
C LYS A 205 4.25 27.31 36.27
N ALA A 206 4.12 26.80 35.06
CA ALA A 206 4.46 25.41 34.75
C ALA A 206 5.96 25.13 34.99
N ARG A 207 6.82 25.96 34.43
CA ARG A 207 8.29 25.85 34.59
C ARG A 207 8.77 26.04 36.03
N SER A 208 8.09 26.91 36.81
CA SER A 208 8.42 27.15 38.22
C SER A 208 7.72 26.20 39.19
N ASN A 209 6.96 25.21 38.67
CA ASN A 209 6.15 24.25 39.45
C ASN A 209 5.14 24.92 40.41
N LYS A 210 4.50 25.99 39.93
CA LYS A 210 3.54 26.83 40.69
C LYS A 210 2.10 26.73 40.17
N LEU A 211 1.81 25.76 39.30
CA LEU A 211 0.44 25.52 38.80
C LEU A 211 -0.44 25.06 39.96
N LEU A 212 -1.63 25.62 40.05
CA LEU A 212 -2.68 25.25 41.00
C LEU A 212 -3.66 24.25 40.33
N PRO A 213 -4.43 23.47 41.10
CA PRO A 213 -5.42 22.55 40.56
C PRO A 213 -6.41 23.20 39.56
N ASP A 214 -6.80 24.46 39.82
CA ASP A 214 -7.67 25.21 38.93
C ASP A 214 -7.04 25.57 37.58
N ASP A 215 -5.70 25.70 37.53
CA ASP A 215 -4.98 25.97 36.28
C ASP A 215 -5.06 24.75 35.28
N TYR A 216 -5.45 23.53 35.73
CA TYR A 216 -5.56 22.32 34.94
C TYR A 216 -6.99 22.00 34.52
N ALA A 217 -7.99 22.68 35.08
CA ALA A 217 -9.38 22.27 34.94
C ALA A 217 -10.05 22.91 33.72
N GLY A 218 -10.93 22.14 33.07
CA GLY A 218 -11.93 22.63 32.12
C GLY A 218 -11.44 22.86 30.70
N ALA A 219 -10.34 22.24 30.25
CA ALA A 219 -9.90 22.30 28.85
C ALA A 219 -10.99 21.73 27.91
N THR A 220 -11.34 22.48 26.86
CA THR A 220 -12.31 22.07 25.84
C THR A 220 -11.64 21.71 24.51
N ILE A 221 -10.52 22.37 24.23
CA ILE A 221 -9.62 22.09 23.10
C ILE A 221 -8.17 22.23 23.58
N THR A 222 -7.25 21.40 23.09
CA THR A 222 -5.85 21.43 23.54
C THR A 222 -4.91 21.65 22.36
N LEU A 223 -3.83 22.42 22.58
CA LEU A 223 -2.70 22.58 21.66
C LEU A 223 -1.47 21.87 22.19
N THR A 224 -0.87 21.01 21.38
CA THR A 224 0.45 20.39 21.62
C THR A 224 1.41 20.71 20.47
N ASN A 225 2.69 20.92 20.79
CA ASN A 225 3.69 21.29 19.80
C ASN A 225 4.92 20.35 19.83
N PRO A 226 4.79 19.10 19.38
CA PRO A 226 5.92 18.19 19.25
C PRO A 226 6.91 18.57 18.14
N GLY A 227 6.55 19.52 17.27
CA GLY A 227 7.42 20.01 16.20
C GLY A 227 8.69 20.69 16.70
N THR A 228 8.71 21.20 17.93
CA THR A 228 9.91 21.83 18.54
C THR A 228 11.06 20.86 18.75
N ILE A 229 10.78 19.56 18.84
CA ILE A 229 11.77 18.48 18.96
C ILE A 229 11.96 17.69 17.66
N GLY A 230 11.47 18.23 16.51
CA GLY A 230 11.66 17.64 15.20
C GLY A 230 10.57 16.67 14.75
N THR A 231 9.53 16.42 15.52
CA THR A 231 8.42 15.54 15.12
C THR A 231 7.65 16.17 13.95
N VAL A 232 7.56 15.47 12.83
CA VAL A 232 6.95 15.97 11.59
C VAL A 232 5.42 16.02 11.68
N ALA A 233 4.80 14.99 12.25
CA ALA A 233 3.36 14.90 12.51
C ALA A 233 3.13 14.02 13.74
N SER A 234 2.01 14.23 14.42
CA SER A 234 1.64 13.48 15.63
C SER A 234 0.14 13.23 15.66
N VAL A 235 -0.25 12.10 16.23
CA VAL A 235 -1.63 11.75 16.58
C VAL A 235 -1.73 11.75 18.10
N PRO A 236 -1.99 12.91 18.71
CA PRO A 236 -2.04 13.01 20.17
C PRO A 236 -3.28 12.30 20.74
N ARG A 237 -3.16 11.76 21.95
CA ARG A 237 -4.30 11.18 22.67
C ARG A 237 -5.25 12.26 23.16
N LEU A 238 -6.55 12.10 22.83
CA LEU A 238 -7.59 12.99 23.31
C LEU A 238 -8.00 12.61 24.74
N MET A 239 -8.03 13.59 25.63
CA MET A 239 -8.48 13.40 26.99
C MET A 239 -10.01 13.28 27.04
N LYS A 240 -10.53 12.40 27.89
CA LYS A 240 -11.96 12.25 28.13
C LYS A 240 -12.56 13.61 28.56
N GLY A 241 -13.65 14.03 27.94
CA GLY A 241 -14.34 15.28 28.23
C GLY A 241 -13.83 16.50 27.44
N GLN A 242 -12.90 16.32 26.49
CA GLN A 242 -12.48 17.35 25.53
C GLN A 242 -13.04 17.04 24.14
N GLY A 243 -13.31 18.08 23.35
CA GLY A 243 -13.76 17.92 21.97
C GLY A 243 -12.65 17.52 21.01
N SER A 244 -11.52 18.26 21.08
CA SER A 244 -10.39 18.03 20.17
C SER A 244 -9.05 18.41 20.78
N ILE A 245 -7.97 17.86 20.17
CA ILE A 245 -6.59 18.20 20.44
C ILE A 245 -5.85 18.46 19.12
N ILE A 246 -5.18 19.59 19.02
CA ILE A 246 -4.46 20.06 17.85
C ILE A 246 -2.95 19.89 18.08
N ALA A 247 -2.28 19.22 17.16
CA ALA A 247 -0.82 19.09 17.22
C ALA A 247 -0.16 19.78 16.03
N THR A 248 0.98 20.46 16.31
CA THR A 248 1.79 21.12 15.27
C THR A 248 3.09 20.34 15.08
N GLY A 249 3.40 20.01 13.82
CA GLY A 249 4.66 19.37 13.46
C GLY A 249 5.82 20.34 13.28
N ALA A 250 7.01 19.79 13.02
CA ALA A 250 8.20 20.56 12.72
C ALA A 250 8.05 21.34 11.42
N ILE A 251 8.58 22.56 11.40
CA ILE A 251 8.67 23.37 10.18
C ILE A 251 9.77 22.77 9.31
N ARG A 252 9.42 22.39 8.08
CA ARG A 252 10.31 21.79 7.07
C ARG A 252 10.36 22.69 5.85
N THR A 253 11.47 22.65 5.15
CA THR A 253 11.58 23.31 3.84
C THR A 253 11.31 22.27 2.76
N ILE A 254 10.27 22.49 1.94
CA ILE A 254 9.93 21.67 0.79
C ILE A 254 10.00 22.56 -0.45
N GLY A 255 11.02 22.34 -1.28
CA GLY A 255 11.33 23.28 -2.38
C GLY A 255 11.73 24.64 -1.82
N SER A 256 11.01 25.70 -2.22
CA SER A 256 11.23 27.08 -1.74
C SER A 256 10.31 27.47 -0.58
N ALA A 257 9.31 26.66 -0.25
CA ALA A 257 8.32 26.98 0.78
C ALA A 257 8.66 26.30 2.12
N LYS A 258 8.39 27.00 3.21
CA LYS A 258 8.36 26.40 4.54
C LYS A 258 6.98 25.86 4.84
N VAL A 259 6.89 24.60 5.22
CA VAL A 259 5.63 23.94 5.53
C VAL A 259 5.63 23.34 6.93
N MET A 260 4.45 23.23 7.51
CA MET A 260 4.20 22.57 8.79
C MET A 260 2.94 21.73 8.68
N THR A 261 3.00 20.52 9.19
CA THR A 261 1.80 19.66 9.31
C THR A 261 1.07 20.01 10.61
N ILE A 262 -0.24 20.25 10.51
CA ILE A 262 -1.12 20.37 11.69
C ILE A 262 -2.09 19.19 11.66
N SER A 263 -2.27 18.53 12.81
CA SER A 263 -3.25 17.47 12.99
C SER A 263 -4.32 17.88 14.00
N SER A 264 -5.54 17.41 13.79
CA SER A 264 -6.69 17.55 14.69
C SER A 264 -7.20 16.16 15.02
N THR A 265 -7.01 15.73 16.28
CA THR A 265 -7.60 14.49 16.81
C THR A 265 -8.84 14.86 17.64
N TYR A 266 -9.95 14.19 17.40
CA TYR A 266 -11.25 14.57 17.95
C TYR A 266 -12.09 13.33 18.32
N ASP A 267 -13.08 13.55 19.21
CA ASP A 267 -14.06 12.53 19.58
C ASP A 267 -15.05 12.31 18.41
N HIS A 268 -14.91 11.18 17.72
CA HIS A 268 -15.70 10.91 16.51
C HIS A 268 -17.18 10.59 16.78
N ARG A 269 -17.60 10.48 18.05
CA ARG A 269 -19.01 10.40 18.44
C ARG A 269 -19.71 11.75 18.31
N ILE A 270 -18.94 12.86 18.39
CA ILE A 270 -19.47 14.24 18.43
C ILE A 270 -19.07 15.02 17.18
N ILE A 271 -17.81 14.91 16.75
CA ILE A 271 -17.22 15.70 15.67
C ILE A 271 -17.03 14.80 14.45
N GLN A 272 -17.49 15.27 13.30
CA GLN A 272 -17.33 14.56 12.03
C GLN A 272 -16.06 15.01 11.30
N GLY A 273 -15.55 14.15 10.38
CA GLY A 273 -14.36 14.44 9.60
C GLY A 273 -14.44 15.75 8.81
N ALA A 274 -15.59 16.07 8.25
CA ALA A 274 -15.83 17.32 7.53
C ALA A 274 -15.72 18.56 8.43
N GLU A 275 -16.18 18.49 9.68
CA GLU A 275 -16.09 19.58 10.66
C GLU A 275 -14.63 19.83 11.05
N SER A 276 -13.88 18.77 11.34
CA SER A 276 -12.44 18.84 11.62
C SER A 276 -11.64 19.35 10.42
N GLY A 277 -11.96 18.91 9.20
CA GLY A 277 -11.34 19.37 7.97
C GLY A 277 -11.60 20.87 7.72
N ASN A 278 -12.83 21.34 7.93
CA ASN A 278 -13.20 22.74 7.83
C ASN A 278 -12.51 23.60 8.91
N PHE A 279 -12.38 23.08 10.11
CA PHE A 279 -11.63 23.74 11.19
C PHE A 279 -10.16 23.94 10.80
N LEU A 280 -9.48 22.91 10.32
CA LEU A 280 -8.09 23.01 9.87
C LEU A 280 -7.94 23.96 8.68
N ARG A 281 -8.91 23.97 7.74
CA ARG A 281 -8.95 24.93 6.63
C ARG A 281 -9.08 26.36 7.15
N ARG A 282 -9.98 26.59 8.13
CA ARG A 282 -10.18 27.91 8.72
C ARG A 282 -8.93 28.39 9.49
N LEU A 283 -8.30 27.48 10.22
CA LEU A 283 -7.05 27.77 10.91
C LEU A 283 -5.94 28.21 9.92
N ASP A 284 -5.81 27.50 8.80
CA ASP A 284 -4.88 27.85 7.72
C ASP A 284 -5.18 29.25 7.16
N SER A 285 -6.42 29.54 6.78
CA SER A 285 -6.87 30.85 6.30
C SER A 285 -6.47 32.00 7.23
N LEU A 286 -6.70 31.86 8.53
CA LEU A 286 -6.33 32.87 9.53
C LEU A 286 -4.80 33.06 9.57
N LEU A 287 -4.05 31.96 9.54
CA LEU A 287 -2.58 32.00 9.55
C LEU A 287 -1.98 32.55 8.23
N GLN A 288 -2.72 32.50 7.11
CA GLN A 288 -2.35 33.18 5.87
C GLN A 288 -2.72 34.66 5.87
N GLY A 289 -3.40 35.16 6.92
CA GLY A 289 -3.71 36.59 7.13
C GLY A 289 -5.10 37.01 6.73
N GLU A 290 -6.01 36.07 6.44
CA GLU A 290 -7.39 36.40 6.16
C GLU A 290 -8.08 37.14 7.33
N GLU A 291 -9.11 37.92 7.03
CA GLU A 291 -9.87 38.74 7.98
C GLU A 291 -9.00 39.63 8.87
N ASN A 292 -7.98 40.19 8.27
CA ASN A 292 -7.04 41.10 8.96
C ASN A 292 -6.49 40.50 10.28
N PHE A 293 -6.27 39.15 10.31
CA PHE A 293 -5.79 38.45 11.51
C PHE A 293 -4.57 39.10 12.13
N TYR A 294 -3.55 39.41 11.33
CA TYR A 294 -2.32 40.05 11.82
C TYR A 294 -2.52 41.53 12.14
N GLY A 295 -3.39 42.26 11.42
CA GLY A 295 -3.76 43.64 11.76
C GLY A 295 -4.29 43.73 13.21
N ALA A 296 -5.24 42.86 13.56
CA ALA A 296 -5.78 42.76 14.92
C ALA A 296 -4.68 42.40 15.97
N VAL A 297 -3.73 41.53 15.61
CA VAL A 297 -2.56 41.19 16.49
C VAL A 297 -1.67 42.40 16.71
N PHE A 298 -1.31 43.13 15.65
CA PHE A 298 -0.47 44.34 15.73
C PHE A 298 -1.18 45.43 16.55
N GLU A 299 -2.46 45.67 16.29
CA GLU A 299 -3.26 46.67 16.98
C GLU A 299 -3.35 46.39 18.49
N SER A 300 -3.63 45.13 18.87
CA SER A 300 -3.71 44.74 20.29
C SER A 300 -2.39 44.94 21.04
N LEU A 301 -1.26 44.77 20.36
CA LEU A 301 0.07 44.97 20.91
C LEU A 301 0.51 46.45 20.85
N ARG A 302 -0.23 47.33 20.18
CA ARG A 302 0.09 48.74 19.93
C ARG A 302 1.44 48.92 19.22
N VAL A 303 1.69 48.07 18.20
CA VAL A 303 2.85 48.17 17.32
C VAL A 303 2.38 48.39 15.89
N SER A 304 3.16 49.13 15.08
CA SER A 304 2.82 49.43 13.69
C SER A 304 3.15 48.25 12.78
N GLY A 305 2.19 47.73 12.03
CA GLY A 305 2.44 46.81 10.96
C GLY A 305 2.98 47.54 9.72
N SER A 306 3.87 46.94 8.94
CA SER A 306 4.27 47.48 7.63
C SER A 306 3.04 47.43 6.72
N GLY A 307 2.61 48.65 6.28
CA GLY A 307 1.31 48.84 5.66
C GLY A 307 1.06 48.00 4.39
N MET A 308 0.18 47.06 4.51
CA MET A 308 -0.80 46.79 3.45
C MET A 308 -2.00 47.64 3.77
N ARG A 309 -2.28 48.66 2.95
CA ARG A 309 -3.51 49.46 3.03
C ARG A 309 -4.70 48.52 2.90
N ASP A 310 -5.68 48.68 3.76
CA ASP A 310 -6.98 48.05 3.65
C ASP A 310 -7.49 48.20 2.21
N ALA A 311 -7.73 47.08 1.53
CA ALA A 311 -8.53 47.08 0.34
C ALA A 311 -9.97 47.27 0.81
N GLY A 312 -10.45 48.52 0.69
CA GLY A 312 -11.83 48.92 0.97
C GLY A 312 -12.79 47.98 0.25
N SER A 313 -13.91 47.77 0.92
CA SER A 313 -15.07 47.00 0.47
C SER A 313 -15.36 47.13 -1.03
N VAL A 314 -15.12 46.05 -1.78
CA VAL A 314 -15.61 45.87 -3.14
C VAL A 314 -16.69 44.80 -3.09
N PRO A 315 -17.86 44.99 -3.77
CA PRO A 315 -18.98 44.07 -3.73
C PRO A 315 -18.55 42.68 -4.27
N ALA A 316 -19.17 41.62 -3.72
CA ALA A 316 -18.96 40.26 -4.06
C ALA A 316 -19.07 39.99 -5.57
N THR A 317 -17.94 39.87 -6.23
CA THR A 317 -17.80 39.20 -7.51
C THR A 317 -16.79 38.06 -7.27
N THR A 318 -17.09 36.90 -7.81
CA THR A 318 -16.37 35.62 -7.83
C THR A 318 -14.90 35.69 -7.38
N PRO A 319 -14.41 34.77 -6.54
CA PRO A 319 -13.03 34.82 -6.04
C PRO A 319 -12.05 34.52 -7.16
N THR A 320 -11.59 35.56 -7.83
CA THR A 320 -10.33 35.53 -8.56
C THR A 320 -9.23 35.74 -7.54
N HIS A 321 -8.34 34.78 -7.37
CA HIS A 321 -7.08 34.92 -6.66
C HIS A 321 -6.44 36.27 -7.00
N PRO A 322 -5.95 37.08 -6.04
CA PRO A 322 -5.08 38.17 -6.37
C PRO A 322 -3.78 37.57 -6.91
N ALA A 323 -3.69 37.50 -8.25
CA ALA A 323 -2.44 37.23 -8.89
C ALA A 323 -1.41 38.23 -8.35
N SER A 324 -0.34 37.75 -7.73
CA SER A 324 0.84 38.56 -7.49
C SER A 324 1.25 39.15 -8.84
N ARG A 325 1.04 40.48 -9.01
CA ARG A 325 1.43 41.18 -10.21
C ARG A 325 2.95 41.43 -10.24
N ILE A 326 3.72 40.36 -10.27
CA ILE A 326 4.97 40.34 -11.01
C ILE A 326 4.57 39.76 -12.34
N PRO A 327 4.68 40.52 -13.46
CA PRO A 327 4.47 39.94 -14.79
C PRO A 327 5.57 38.89 -14.95
N TYR A 328 5.24 37.62 -14.71
CA TYR A 328 6.12 36.54 -15.15
C TYR A 328 6.18 36.63 -16.69
N PRO A 329 7.38 36.57 -17.29
CA PRO A 329 7.49 36.36 -18.70
C PRO A 329 6.64 35.16 -19.11
N ASP A 330 5.94 35.25 -20.25
CA ASP A 330 5.08 34.16 -20.71
C ASP A 330 5.84 32.84 -20.85
N GLU A 331 7.13 32.90 -21.11
CA GLU A 331 8.02 31.73 -21.11
C GLU A 331 8.03 30.97 -19.79
N LEU A 332 8.01 31.66 -18.63
CA LEU A 332 7.97 31.00 -17.33
C LEU A 332 6.64 30.27 -17.07
N LYS A 333 5.54 30.85 -17.56
CA LYS A 333 4.22 30.20 -17.49
C LYS A 333 4.20 28.92 -18.33
N HIS A 334 4.76 29.00 -19.55
CA HIS A 334 4.85 27.87 -20.48
C HIS A 334 5.74 26.74 -19.92
N VAL A 335 6.87 27.09 -19.30
CA VAL A 335 7.74 26.10 -18.64
C VAL A 335 7.03 25.44 -17.44
N ALA A 336 6.31 26.22 -16.62
CA ALA A 336 5.53 25.67 -15.50
C ALA A 336 4.41 24.73 -15.99
N ALA A 337 3.71 25.09 -17.06
CA ALA A 337 2.70 24.25 -17.71
C ALA A 337 3.32 22.96 -18.28
N ALA A 338 4.47 23.06 -18.92
CA ALA A 338 5.21 21.91 -19.44
C ALA A 338 5.66 20.96 -18.33
N MET A 339 6.15 21.47 -17.21
CA MET A 339 6.49 20.66 -16.04
C MET A 339 5.26 19.95 -15.44
N ALA A 340 4.10 20.64 -15.42
CA ALA A 340 2.84 20.05 -14.97
C ALA A 340 2.41 18.90 -15.90
N LEU A 341 2.48 19.08 -17.22
CA LEU A 341 2.17 18.04 -18.21
C LEU A 341 3.09 16.82 -18.07
N VAL A 342 4.41 17.00 -17.98
CA VAL A 342 5.36 15.90 -17.82
C VAL A 342 5.10 15.14 -16.52
N LYS A 343 4.81 15.88 -15.43
CA LYS A 343 4.45 15.27 -14.16
C LYS A 343 3.14 14.48 -14.26
N ALA A 344 2.13 15.01 -14.95
CA ALA A 344 0.87 14.33 -15.18
C ALA A 344 1.07 13.02 -15.95
N ILE A 345 1.86 13.04 -17.03
CA ILE A 345 2.14 11.83 -17.82
C ILE A 345 2.83 10.76 -16.96
N ARG A 346 3.80 11.10 -16.12
CA ARG A 346 4.48 10.18 -15.23
C ARG A 346 3.57 9.61 -14.14
N ASN A 347 2.64 10.43 -13.62
CA ASN A 347 1.73 10.02 -12.57
C ASN A 347 0.49 9.27 -13.08
N PHE A 348 -0.05 9.69 -14.23
CA PHE A 348 -1.39 9.27 -14.68
C PHE A 348 -1.39 8.68 -16.09
N GLY A 349 -0.22 8.56 -16.75
CA GLY A 349 -0.12 7.97 -18.09
C GLY A 349 -0.67 6.54 -18.16
N HIS A 350 -0.58 5.77 -17.05
CA HIS A 350 -1.14 4.43 -16.95
C HIS A 350 -2.67 4.41 -17.17
N LEU A 351 -3.39 5.49 -16.83
CA LEU A 351 -4.84 5.58 -17.04
C LEU A 351 -5.23 5.70 -18.53
N ALA A 352 -4.29 6.12 -19.38
CA ALA A 352 -4.48 6.19 -20.84
C ALA A 352 -3.81 5.00 -21.58
N ALA A 353 -3.25 4.03 -20.85
CA ALA A 353 -2.56 2.89 -21.43
C ALA A 353 -3.54 1.82 -21.92
N ARG A 354 -3.20 1.18 -23.03
CA ARG A 354 -3.99 0.10 -23.68
C ARG A 354 -3.63 -1.25 -23.10
N LEU A 355 -4.02 -1.47 -21.85
CA LEU A 355 -3.64 -2.66 -21.08
C LEU A 355 -4.57 -3.85 -21.32
N ASP A 356 -5.86 -3.62 -21.64
CA ASP A 356 -6.82 -4.71 -21.83
C ASP A 356 -6.72 -5.33 -23.23
N PRO A 357 -6.34 -6.62 -23.37
CA PRO A 357 -6.29 -7.31 -24.65
C PRO A 357 -7.67 -7.48 -25.31
N LEU A 358 -8.76 -7.36 -24.55
CA LEU A 358 -10.14 -7.39 -25.07
C LEU A 358 -10.59 -6.04 -25.64
N GLY A 359 -9.74 -5.02 -25.60
CA GLY A 359 -9.93 -3.72 -26.24
C GLY A 359 -10.90 -2.79 -25.51
N SER A 360 -11.01 -2.87 -24.20
CA SER A 360 -11.72 -1.83 -23.43
C SER A 360 -11.00 -0.51 -23.55
N GLU A 361 -11.76 0.57 -23.75
CA GLU A 361 -11.19 1.92 -23.79
C GLU A 361 -10.65 2.31 -22.42
N PRO A 362 -9.40 2.82 -22.35
CA PRO A 362 -8.84 3.29 -21.09
C PRO A 362 -9.60 4.54 -20.60
N PRO A 363 -9.75 4.73 -19.26
CA PRO A 363 -10.47 5.87 -18.70
C PRO A 363 -9.85 7.21 -19.09
N GLY A 364 -8.54 7.27 -19.32
CA GLY A 364 -7.80 8.50 -19.59
C GLY A 364 -7.72 9.42 -18.38
N ASP A 365 -7.01 10.53 -18.52
CA ASP A 365 -6.99 11.63 -17.55
C ASP A 365 -6.86 12.97 -18.31
N PRO A 366 -7.74 13.97 -18.03
CA PRO A 366 -7.67 15.28 -18.69
C PRO A 366 -6.34 16.02 -18.49
N ALA A 367 -5.58 15.71 -17.45
CA ALA A 367 -4.26 16.30 -17.19
C ALA A 367 -3.18 15.87 -18.19
N LEU A 368 -3.46 14.85 -19.00
CA LEU A 368 -2.55 14.38 -20.07
C LEU A 368 -2.66 15.21 -21.35
N ASP A 369 -3.68 16.08 -21.44
CA ASP A 369 -3.89 16.95 -22.61
C ASP A 369 -3.11 18.27 -22.45
N PRO A 370 -2.23 18.64 -23.40
CA PRO A 370 -1.53 19.92 -23.39
C PRO A 370 -2.44 21.12 -23.66
N GLY A 371 -3.61 20.92 -24.29
CA GLY A 371 -4.54 21.98 -24.69
C GLY A 371 -5.01 22.88 -23.55
N PRO A 372 -5.59 22.33 -22.47
CA PRO A 372 -6.03 23.11 -21.30
C PRO A 372 -4.90 23.87 -20.59
N LEU A 373 -3.65 23.42 -20.77
CA LEU A 373 -2.45 24.06 -20.23
C LEU A 373 -1.92 25.20 -21.14
N GLY A 374 -2.57 25.47 -22.29
CA GLY A 374 -2.14 26.45 -23.25
C GLY A 374 -0.84 26.08 -23.97
N LEU A 375 -0.46 24.82 -24.01
CA LEU A 375 0.75 24.32 -24.66
C LEU A 375 0.46 23.96 -26.10
N THR A 376 0.57 24.97 -27.03
CA THR A 376 0.49 24.71 -28.46
C THR A 376 1.77 24.03 -28.98
N PRO A 377 1.74 23.38 -30.18
CA PRO A 377 2.94 22.78 -30.78
C PRO A 377 4.11 23.79 -30.93
N GLU A 378 3.80 25.05 -31.26
CA GLU A 378 4.81 26.12 -31.43
C GLU A 378 5.44 26.50 -30.08
N ILE A 379 4.67 26.51 -28.98
CA ILE A 379 5.16 26.75 -27.62
C ILE A 379 6.03 25.57 -27.19
N MET A 380 5.54 24.35 -27.38
CA MET A 380 6.26 23.12 -27.01
C MET A 380 7.59 23.00 -27.78
N ALA A 381 7.67 23.47 -29.05
CA ALA A 381 8.89 23.46 -29.85
C ALA A 381 9.99 24.41 -29.32
N ARG A 382 9.63 25.39 -28.48
CA ARG A 382 10.59 26.35 -27.88
C ARG A 382 11.07 25.91 -26.48
N ILE A 383 10.45 24.90 -25.86
CA ILE A 383 10.81 24.46 -24.52
C ILE A 383 11.82 23.30 -24.62
N PRO A 384 13.07 23.49 -24.14
CA PRO A 384 14.08 22.44 -24.14
C PRO A 384 13.67 21.24 -23.24
N ALA A 385 13.83 20.03 -23.74
CA ALA A 385 13.46 18.81 -23.01
C ALA A 385 14.35 18.55 -21.78
N ASP A 386 15.63 18.93 -21.82
CA ASP A 386 16.58 18.81 -20.74
C ASP A 386 16.20 19.67 -19.51
N LEU A 387 15.64 20.87 -19.76
CA LEU A 387 15.12 21.73 -18.70
C LEU A 387 14.01 21.02 -17.89
N LEU A 388 13.22 20.16 -18.54
CA LEU A 388 12.12 19.41 -17.94
C LEU A 388 12.58 18.06 -17.36
N ARG A 389 13.88 17.75 -17.43
CA ARG A 389 14.47 16.47 -17.01
C ARG A 389 13.74 15.26 -17.65
N ILE A 390 13.53 15.35 -18.95
CA ILE A 390 12.99 14.29 -19.79
C ILE A 390 14.15 13.45 -20.33
N TYR A 391 14.03 12.13 -20.30
CA TYR A 391 15.07 11.20 -20.73
C TYR A 391 14.72 10.44 -22.02
N VAL A 392 13.50 10.59 -22.55
CA VAL A 392 13.19 10.11 -23.91
C VAL A 392 13.96 10.93 -24.92
N PRO A 393 14.31 10.39 -26.11
CA PRO A 393 14.95 11.15 -27.17
C PRO A 393 14.12 12.37 -27.59
N GLY A 394 14.78 13.51 -27.80
CA GLY A 394 14.15 14.76 -28.25
C GLY A 394 14.87 15.98 -27.67
N ARG A 395 15.01 17.04 -28.44
CA ARG A 395 15.64 18.30 -27.99
C ARG A 395 14.63 19.27 -27.40
N THR A 396 13.39 19.16 -27.82
CA THR A 396 12.28 20.01 -27.35
C THR A 396 11.12 19.18 -26.81
N LEU A 397 10.22 19.82 -26.05
CA LEU A 397 9.02 19.16 -25.57
C LEU A 397 8.14 18.65 -26.74
N ALA A 398 8.05 19.37 -27.84
CA ALA A 398 7.31 18.94 -29.03
C ALA A 398 7.85 17.61 -29.60
N GLU A 399 9.16 17.41 -29.60
CA GLU A 399 9.80 16.17 -30.05
C GLU A 399 9.67 15.04 -28.99
N ALA A 400 9.72 15.38 -27.70
CA ALA A 400 9.72 14.44 -26.61
C ALA A 400 8.30 13.96 -26.23
N TYR A 401 7.28 14.80 -26.32
CA TYR A 401 5.92 14.53 -25.88
C TYR A 401 5.29 13.27 -26.49
N PRO A 402 5.32 13.06 -27.83
CA PRO A 402 4.76 11.82 -28.40
C PRO A 402 5.50 10.55 -27.91
N ARG A 403 6.80 10.68 -27.63
CA ARG A 403 7.60 9.57 -27.11
C ARG A 403 7.30 9.28 -25.64
N LEU A 404 7.06 10.33 -24.84
CA LEU A 404 6.56 10.17 -23.47
C LEU A 404 5.21 9.47 -23.45
N GLN A 405 4.28 9.89 -24.32
CA GLN A 405 2.99 9.21 -24.47
C GLN A 405 3.16 7.74 -24.88
N ALA A 406 4.00 7.44 -25.85
CA ALA A 406 4.30 6.08 -26.26
C ALA A 406 4.95 5.25 -25.14
N THR A 407 5.72 5.89 -24.25
CA THR A 407 6.37 5.23 -23.12
C THR A 407 5.39 4.89 -22.01
N TYR A 408 4.52 5.85 -21.62
CA TYR A 408 3.66 5.72 -20.43
C TYR A 408 2.21 5.33 -20.73
N CYS A 409 1.74 5.49 -21.99
CA CYS A 409 0.35 5.23 -22.38
C CYS A 409 0.24 4.12 -23.45
N GLY A 410 1.25 3.26 -23.57
CA GLY A 410 1.30 2.13 -24.52
C GLY A 410 0.60 0.87 -24.01
N THR A 411 1.14 -0.29 -24.43
CA THR A 411 0.76 -1.63 -23.94
C THR A 411 1.49 -2.02 -22.65
N ILE A 412 2.43 -1.17 -22.22
CA ILE A 412 3.12 -1.24 -20.93
C ILE A 412 3.06 0.13 -20.27
N ALA A 413 2.77 0.16 -18.98
CA ALA A 413 2.67 1.38 -18.19
C ALA A 413 3.30 1.21 -16.82
N TYR A 414 3.54 2.31 -16.12
CA TYR A 414 4.34 2.31 -14.90
C TYR A 414 3.71 3.19 -13.83
N GLU A 415 3.68 2.68 -12.60
CA GLU A 415 3.39 3.46 -11.42
C GLU A 415 4.61 3.41 -10.49
N VAL A 416 5.38 4.49 -10.48
CA VAL A 416 6.65 4.59 -9.74
C VAL A 416 6.79 5.91 -8.95
N GLU A 417 5.87 6.84 -9.15
CA GLU A 417 5.94 8.16 -8.53
C GLU A 417 5.53 8.18 -7.06
N HIS A 418 4.87 7.13 -6.58
CA HIS A 418 4.52 6.92 -5.16
C HIS A 418 5.70 6.52 -4.28
N ILE A 419 6.81 6.02 -4.86
CA ILE A 419 7.98 5.54 -4.14
C ILE A 419 8.60 6.67 -3.33
N GLY A 420 8.82 6.47 -2.03
CA GLY A 420 9.34 7.49 -1.11
C GLY A 420 10.78 7.93 -1.43
N SER A 421 11.62 7.02 -1.93
CA SER A 421 13.02 7.26 -2.27
C SER A 421 13.17 8.09 -3.54
N HIS A 422 13.74 9.31 -3.41
CA HIS A 422 14.07 10.16 -4.57
C HIS A 422 15.06 9.49 -5.53
N GLN A 423 16.06 8.80 -5.01
CA GLN A 423 17.09 8.12 -5.80
C GLN A 423 16.47 7.02 -6.69
N GLU A 424 15.56 6.23 -6.14
CA GLU A 424 14.86 5.16 -6.86
C GLU A 424 13.96 5.74 -7.95
N ARG A 425 13.14 6.77 -7.63
CA ARG A 425 12.29 7.43 -8.64
C ARG A 425 13.08 8.02 -9.82
N VAL A 426 14.19 8.71 -9.54
CA VAL A 426 15.02 9.29 -10.60
C VAL A 426 15.63 8.20 -11.49
N TRP A 427 16.14 7.13 -10.88
CA TRP A 427 16.71 6.01 -11.61
C TRP A 427 15.63 5.29 -12.47
N LEU A 428 14.45 5.02 -11.89
CA LEU A 428 13.34 4.42 -12.63
C LEU A 428 12.92 5.27 -13.83
N ARG A 429 12.76 6.60 -13.67
CA ARG A 429 12.47 7.51 -14.78
C ARG A 429 13.54 7.42 -15.87
N GLN A 430 14.81 7.38 -15.51
CA GLN A 430 15.91 7.26 -16.46
C GLN A 430 15.80 5.94 -17.25
N VAL A 431 15.67 4.81 -16.59
CA VAL A 431 15.59 3.49 -17.26
C VAL A 431 14.31 3.36 -18.10
N ILE A 432 13.18 3.85 -17.59
CA ILE A 432 11.89 3.79 -18.31
C ILE A 432 11.94 4.66 -19.56
N GLU A 433 12.39 5.89 -19.45
CA GLU A 433 12.36 6.88 -20.54
C GLU A 433 13.51 6.68 -21.54
N SER A 434 14.69 6.17 -21.11
CA SER A 434 15.74 5.75 -22.06
C SER A 434 15.36 4.50 -22.86
N GLY A 435 14.46 3.69 -22.33
CA GLY A 435 14.05 2.42 -22.95
C GLY A 435 15.08 1.29 -22.79
N ASP A 436 16.02 1.40 -21.86
CA ASP A 436 17.07 0.39 -21.64
C ASP A 436 16.52 -1.02 -21.40
N HIS A 437 15.34 -1.13 -20.78
CA HIS A 437 14.63 -2.40 -20.57
C HIS A 437 13.90 -2.92 -21.82
N LYS A 438 13.66 -2.05 -22.83
CA LYS A 438 12.93 -2.35 -24.07
C LYS A 438 13.86 -2.66 -25.24
N LYS A 439 15.07 -3.20 -24.98
CA LYS A 439 16.00 -3.57 -26.06
C LYS A 439 15.32 -4.50 -27.05
N PRO A 440 15.36 -4.20 -28.36
CA PRO A 440 14.74 -5.04 -29.38
C PRO A 440 15.25 -6.48 -29.32
N LEU A 441 14.34 -7.43 -29.53
CA LEU A 441 14.69 -8.84 -29.64
C LEU A 441 15.38 -9.12 -30.98
N THR A 442 16.39 -9.96 -31.00
CA THR A 442 16.96 -10.48 -32.24
C THR A 442 15.94 -11.41 -32.93
N PRO A 443 16.03 -11.62 -34.25
CA PRO A 443 15.18 -12.58 -34.96
C PRO A 443 15.17 -13.98 -34.33
N GLU A 444 16.31 -14.42 -33.80
CA GLU A 444 16.43 -15.71 -33.09
C GLU A 444 15.63 -15.71 -31.78
N MET A 445 15.76 -14.65 -30.97
CA MET A 445 15.00 -14.51 -29.72
C MET A 445 13.49 -14.46 -30.00
N LYS A 446 13.07 -13.76 -31.05
CA LYS A 446 11.66 -13.70 -31.50
C LYS A 446 11.12 -15.08 -31.86
N ARG A 447 11.90 -15.91 -32.59
CA ARG A 447 11.50 -17.29 -32.90
C ARG A 447 11.42 -18.15 -31.65
N LYS A 448 12.38 -18.05 -30.73
CA LYS A 448 12.32 -18.77 -29.43
C LYS A 448 11.09 -18.40 -28.63
N LEU A 449 10.73 -17.10 -28.58
CA LEU A 449 9.54 -16.65 -27.90
C LEU A 449 8.27 -17.21 -28.52
N LEU A 450 8.17 -17.22 -29.88
CA LEU A 450 7.06 -17.83 -30.59
C LEU A 450 6.95 -19.33 -30.33
N ALA A 451 8.08 -20.04 -30.36
CA ALA A 451 8.14 -21.49 -30.09
C ALA A 451 7.66 -21.78 -28.65
N ARG A 452 8.04 -20.94 -27.66
CA ARG A 452 7.54 -21.09 -26.29
C ARG A 452 6.04 -20.87 -26.20
N LEU A 453 5.50 -19.79 -26.78
CA LEU A 453 4.07 -19.55 -26.82
C LEU A 453 3.32 -20.68 -27.55
N THR A 454 3.90 -21.24 -28.59
CA THR A 454 3.36 -22.39 -29.32
C THR A 454 3.27 -23.62 -28.41
N ALA A 455 4.32 -23.93 -27.65
CA ALA A 455 4.30 -25.05 -26.71
C ALA A 455 3.25 -24.87 -25.61
N VAL A 456 3.13 -23.67 -25.05
CA VAL A 456 2.14 -23.31 -24.00
C VAL A 456 0.70 -23.50 -24.52
N GLU A 457 0.37 -22.84 -25.62
CA GLU A 457 -0.99 -22.91 -26.21
C GLU A 457 -1.35 -24.33 -26.64
N THR A 458 -0.41 -25.03 -27.26
CA THR A 458 -0.67 -26.39 -27.78
C THR A 458 -0.92 -27.37 -26.63
N LEU A 459 -0.19 -27.27 -25.52
CA LEU A 459 -0.45 -28.09 -24.33
C LEU A 459 -1.86 -27.83 -23.76
N GLU A 460 -2.28 -26.58 -23.62
CA GLU A 460 -3.61 -26.24 -23.12
C GLU A 460 -4.73 -26.81 -24.04
N ARG A 461 -4.59 -26.62 -25.36
CA ARG A 461 -5.51 -27.13 -26.32
C ARG A 461 -5.56 -28.66 -26.37
N PHE A 462 -4.41 -29.29 -26.22
CA PHE A 462 -4.30 -30.75 -26.15
C PHE A 462 -5.04 -31.27 -24.90
N LEU A 463 -4.75 -30.73 -23.72
CA LEU A 463 -5.40 -31.12 -22.48
C LEU A 463 -6.91 -30.89 -22.53
N HIS A 464 -7.34 -29.77 -23.11
CA HIS A 464 -8.77 -29.47 -23.28
C HIS A 464 -9.50 -30.53 -24.10
N LYS A 465 -8.89 -30.97 -25.21
CA LYS A 465 -9.46 -31.94 -26.12
C LYS A 465 -9.39 -33.38 -25.60
N ALA A 466 -8.22 -33.73 -25.02
CA ALA A 466 -7.95 -35.09 -24.57
C ALA A 466 -8.65 -35.46 -23.25
N TYR A 467 -8.86 -34.47 -22.36
CA TYR A 467 -9.37 -34.64 -21.00
C TYR A 467 -10.58 -33.72 -20.75
N LEU A 468 -11.57 -33.80 -21.61
CA LEU A 468 -12.75 -32.93 -21.57
C LEU A 468 -13.43 -32.95 -20.20
N GLY A 469 -13.69 -31.75 -19.64
CA GLY A 469 -14.36 -31.56 -18.37
C GLY A 469 -13.49 -31.81 -17.11
N GLN A 470 -12.26 -32.31 -17.29
CA GLN A 470 -11.34 -32.45 -16.17
C GLN A 470 -10.71 -31.09 -15.79
N LYS A 471 -10.65 -30.79 -14.49
CA LYS A 471 -10.08 -29.55 -13.97
C LYS A 471 -8.58 -29.47 -14.24
N ARG A 472 -8.12 -28.38 -14.85
CA ARG A 472 -6.72 -28.06 -15.09
C ARG A 472 -6.39 -26.62 -14.79
N PHE A 473 -7.38 -25.73 -14.65
CA PHE A 473 -7.24 -24.30 -14.46
C PHE A 473 -6.33 -23.65 -15.51
N SER A 474 -6.83 -23.63 -16.75
CA SER A 474 -6.12 -23.17 -17.93
C SER A 474 -5.52 -21.77 -17.78
N ILE A 475 -4.30 -21.58 -18.30
CA ILE A 475 -3.61 -20.29 -18.37
C ILE A 475 -4.02 -19.46 -19.59
N GLU A 476 -4.80 -20.02 -20.53
CA GLU A 476 -5.16 -19.37 -21.80
C GLU A 476 -5.74 -17.97 -21.59
N GLY A 477 -5.15 -16.99 -22.28
CA GLY A 477 -5.36 -15.55 -22.09
C GLY A 477 -4.31 -14.86 -21.22
N LEU A 478 -3.39 -15.65 -20.64
CA LEU A 478 -2.22 -15.21 -19.87
C LEU A 478 -0.98 -16.05 -20.23
N ASP A 479 -0.94 -16.59 -21.43
CA ASP A 479 0.08 -17.53 -21.95
C ASP A 479 1.49 -16.97 -21.83
N THR A 480 1.64 -15.66 -21.93
CA THR A 480 2.91 -14.92 -21.83
C THR A 480 3.57 -15.01 -20.44
N LEU A 481 2.84 -15.41 -19.39
CA LEU A 481 3.44 -15.65 -18.07
C LEU A 481 4.55 -16.70 -18.12
N VAL A 482 4.43 -17.71 -18.99
CA VAL A 482 5.47 -18.77 -19.10
C VAL A 482 6.79 -18.21 -19.68
N PRO A 483 6.82 -17.53 -20.84
CA PRO A 483 8.05 -16.90 -21.30
C PRO A 483 8.53 -15.74 -20.39
N MET A 484 7.67 -15.07 -19.62
CA MET A 484 8.11 -14.13 -18.57
C MET A 484 8.90 -14.84 -17.46
N LEU A 485 8.49 -16.03 -17.07
CA LEU A 485 9.25 -16.86 -16.10
C LEU A 485 10.59 -17.32 -16.69
N ASP A 486 10.61 -17.74 -17.97
CA ASP A 486 11.87 -18.10 -18.66
C ASP A 486 12.86 -16.91 -18.63
N GLU A 487 12.39 -15.70 -18.99
CA GLU A 487 13.23 -14.48 -18.98
C GLU A 487 13.69 -14.12 -17.54
N THR A 488 12.80 -14.27 -16.56
CA THR A 488 13.14 -14.04 -15.14
C THR A 488 14.25 -14.97 -14.67
N ILE A 489 14.19 -16.27 -15.01
CA ILE A 489 15.17 -17.26 -14.62
C ILE A 489 16.50 -17.05 -15.37
N GLU A 490 16.44 -16.74 -16.65
CA GLU A 490 17.62 -16.41 -17.46
C GLU A 490 18.39 -15.23 -16.89
N LEU A 491 17.67 -14.14 -16.55
CA LEU A 491 18.28 -12.95 -15.96
C LEU A 491 18.80 -13.23 -14.54
N ALA A 492 18.06 -13.97 -13.72
CA ALA A 492 18.50 -14.37 -12.38
C ALA A 492 19.82 -15.19 -12.45
N GLY A 493 19.91 -16.17 -13.36
CA GLY A 493 21.12 -16.95 -13.57
C GLY A 493 22.30 -16.11 -14.07
N THR A 494 22.03 -15.10 -14.90
CA THR A 494 23.03 -14.13 -15.37
C THR A 494 23.53 -13.26 -14.21
N SER A 495 22.65 -12.79 -13.34
CA SER A 495 22.98 -12.02 -12.13
C SER A 495 23.63 -12.87 -11.01
N GLY A 496 23.75 -14.18 -11.18
CA GLY A 496 24.49 -15.07 -10.24
C GLY A 496 23.61 -15.93 -9.34
N ALA A 497 22.29 -15.89 -9.49
CA ALA A 497 21.39 -16.77 -8.76
C ALA A 497 21.59 -18.23 -9.17
N ARG A 498 21.65 -19.12 -8.17
CA ARG A 498 21.76 -20.56 -8.37
C ARG A 498 20.42 -21.26 -8.19
N ARG A 499 19.44 -20.55 -7.69
CA ARG A 499 18.12 -21.09 -7.41
C ARG A 499 17.02 -20.04 -7.62
N VAL A 500 15.89 -20.50 -8.15
CA VAL A 500 14.64 -19.74 -8.20
C VAL A 500 13.56 -20.53 -7.45
N VAL A 501 12.88 -19.87 -6.50
CA VAL A 501 11.79 -20.46 -5.72
C VAL A 501 10.48 -19.84 -6.18
N LEU A 502 9.63 -20.66 -6.80
CA LEU A 502 8.35 -20.24 -7.35
C LEU A 502 7.21 -20.56 -6.38
N GLY A 503 6.29 -19.62 -6.22
CA GLY A 503 4.99 -19.83 -5.59
C GLY A 503 3.87 -19.39 -6.51
N MET A 504 2.82 -20.20 -6.61
CA MET A 504 1.65 -19.85 -7.42
C MET A 504 0.41 -20.61 -6.95
N ALA A 505 -0.76 -20.06 -7.26
CA ALA A 505 -2.02 -20.78 -7.15
C ALA A 505 -2.17 -21.83 -8.29
N HIS A 506 -3.37 -22.35 -8.46
CA HIS A 506 -3.67 -23.45 -9.40
C HIS A 506 -3.59 -23.05 -10.87
N ARG A 507 -3.92 -21.78 -11.24
CA ARG A 507 -4.05 -21.36 -12.66
C ARG A 507 -2.71 -21.36 -13.39
N GLY A 508 -2.62 -22.15 -14.46
CA GLY A 508 -1.41 -22.30 -15.25
C GLY A 508 -0.34 -23.20 -14.65
N ARG A 509 -0.58 -23.79 -13.46
CA ARG A 509 0.44 -24.58 -12.76
C ARG A 509 0.95 -25.77 -13.60
N LEU A 510 0.06 -26.47 -14.32
CA LEU A 510 0.47 -27.58 -15.16
C LEU A 510 1.42 -27.13 -16.30
N ASN A 511 1.18 -25.95 -16.85
CA ASN A 511 2.06 -25.37 -17.86
C ASN A 511 3.42 -24.96 -17.29
N VAL A 512 3.44 -24.38 -16.07
CA VAL A 512 4.69 -24.05 -15.36
C VAL A 512 5.47 -25.32 -15.00
N LEU A 513 4.81 -26.36 -14.53
CA LEU A 513 5.44 -27.67 -14.26
C LEU A 513 6.11 -28.23 -15.52
N ALA A 514 5.38 -28.25 -16.66
CA ALA A 514 5.91 -28.77 -17.93
C ALA A 514 7.07 -27.93 -18.48
N HIS A 515 6.89 -26.62 -18.62
CA HIS A 515 7.73 -25.77 -19.45
C HIS A 515 8.80 -25.00 -18.68
N VAL A 516 8.59 -24.73 -17.38
CA VAL A 516 9.53 -23.99 -16.54
C VAL A 516 10.32 -24.93 -15.64
N VAL A 517 9.63 -25.83 -14.95
CA VAL A 517 10.27 -26.83 -14.08
C VAL A 517 10.87 -27.98 -14.87
N GLY A 518 10.26 -28.30 -16.03
CA GLY A 518 10.72 -29.37 -16.90
C GLY A 518 10.18 -30.76 -16.55
N LEU A 519 9.00 -30.81 -15.89
CA LEU A 519 8.32 -32.07 -15.60
C LEU A 519 7.90 -32.73 -16.92
N PRO A 520 8.20 -34.03 -17.15
CA PRO A 520 7.80 -34.72 -18.36
C PRO A 520 6.29 -34.69 -18.60
N TYR A 521 5.86 -34.58 -19.85
CA TYR A 521 4.43 -34.59 -20.20
C TYR A 521 3.76 -35.91 -19.80
N GLU A 522 4.46 -37.03 -19.87
CA GLU A 522 4.00 -38.36 -19.42
C GLU A 522 3.55 -38.31 -17.97
N THR A 523 4.32 -37.64 -17.12
CA THR A 523 4.04 -37.46 -15.70
C THR A 523 2.73 -36.70 -15.51
N ILE A 524 2.55 -35.58 -16.24
CA ILE A 524 1.34 -34.79 -16.18
C ILE A 524 0.12 -35.58 -16.70
N PHE A 525 0.27 -36.29 -17.81
CA PHE A 525 -0.83 -37.07 -18.41
C PHE A 525 -1.23 -38.26 -17.53
N ALA A 526 -0.28 -38.91 -16.84
CA ALA A 526 -0.56 -40.00 -15.91
C ALA A 526 -1.56 -39.57 -14.79
N GLU A 527 -1.48 -38.31 -14.32
CA GLU A 527 -2.43 -37.80 -13.33
C GLU A 527 -3.85 -37.62 -13.88
N PHE A 528 -4.01 -37.41 -15.18
CA PHE A 528 -5.32 -37.38 -15.86
C PHE A 528 -5.86 -38.79 -16.14
N GLU A 529 -4.99 -39.76 -16.34
CA GLU A 529 -5.36 -41.17 -16.62
C GLU A 529 -5.58 -42.00 -15.33
N GLY A 530 -5.50 -41.39 -14.14
CA GLY A 530 -5.76 -42.04 -12.83
C GLY A 530 -4.56 -42.73 -12.20
N GLY A 531 -3.34 -42.44 -12.64
CA GLY A 531 -2.11 -42.92 -12.02
C GLY A 531 -1.99 -42.47 -10.55
N ARG A 532 -1.75 -43.45 -9.64
CA ARG A 532 -1.72 -43.20 -8.19
C ARG A 532 -0.40 -42.68 -7.64
N HIS A 533 0.70 -42.76 -8.38
CA HIS A 533 2.00 -42.25 -7.99
C HIS A 533 2.73 -41.67 -9.20
N VAL A 534 3.07 -40.41 -9.10
CA VAL A 534 3.80 -39.69 -10.15
C VAL A 534 5.19 -39.37 -9.61
N GLU A 535 6.22 -40.08 -10.10
CA GLU A 535 7.63 -39.78 -9.78
C GLU A 535 8.00 -38.34 -10.16
N GLY A 536 8.70 -37.64 -9.29
CA GLY A 536 9.20 -36.27 -9.54
C GLY A 536 8.32 -35.16 -9.02
N THR A 537 7.13 -35.42 -8.46
CA THR A 537 6.31 -34.40 -7.80
C THR A 537 6.65 -34.29 -6.31
N LEU A 538 6.70 -33.05 -5.81
CA LEU A 538 6.85 -32.77 -4.39
C LEU A 538 5.46 -32.84 -3.76
N THR A 539 5.18 -33.93 -3.06
CA THR A 539 4.00 -34.04 -2.19
C THR A 539 4.40 -33.77 -0.75
N PRO A 540 3.53 -33.18 0.11
CA PRO A 540 3.78 -33.12 1.52
C PRO A 540 3.99 -34.54 2.09
N GLU A 541 4.98 -34.75 2.96
CA GLU A 541 5.22 -36.04 3.60
C GLU A 541 3.94 -36.55 4.28
N GLY A 542 3.47 -37.73 3.90
CA GLY A 542 2.25 -38.36 4.40
C GLY A 542 0.95 -37.92 3.76
N GLY A 543 0.97 -37.04 2.75
CA GLY A 543 -0.22 -36.60 2.01
C GLY A 543 -0.66 -37.64 0.97
N THR A 544 -1.79 -38.30 1.20
CA THR A 544 -2.48 -39.10 0.20
C THR A 544 -3.66 -38.30 -0.36
N GLY A 545 -3.70 -38.09 -1.69
CA GLY A 545 -4.90 -37.57 -2.38
C GLY A 545 -4.95 -36.07 -2.59
N ASP A 546 -3.80 -35.36 -2.61
CA ASP A 546 -3.81 -33.97 -3.10
C ASP A 546 -4.06 -33.93 -4.62
N VAL A 547 -4.57 -32.77 -5.09
CA VAL A 547 -4.98 -32.61 -6.48
C VAL A 547 -3.82 -32.15 -7.35
N LYS A 548 -3.76 -32.61 -8.60
CA LYS A 548 -2.67 -32.34 -9.56
C LYS A 548 -2.26 -30.86 -9.70
N TYR A 549 -3.17 -29.94 -9.50
CA TYR A 549 -2.90 -28.50 -9.59
C TYR A 549 -2.42 -27.85 -8.27
N HIS A 550 -2.07 -28.67 -7.26
CA HIS A 550 -1.37 -28.23 -6.04
C HIS A 550 0.05 -28.78 -5.94
N HIS A 551 0.44 -29.76 -6.75
CA HIS A 551 1.74 -30.38 -6.67
C HIS A 551 2.86 -29.39 -6.95
N GLY A 552 3.96 -29.51 -6.19
CA GLY A 552 5.23 -28.88 -6.45
C GLY A 552 6.17 -29.81 -7.19
N ALA A 553 7.27 -29.28 -7.68
CA ALA A 553 8.38 -30.08 -8.24
C ALA A 553 9.69 -29.30 -8.20
N ASP A 554 10.79 -30.03 -8.20
CA ASP A 554 12.12 -29.47 -8.41
C ASP A 554 12.59 -29.76 -9.86
N GLY A 555 13.30 -28.81 -10.46
CA GLY A 555 13.86 -28.93 -11.80
C GLY A 555 15.18 -28.16 -11.94
N VAL A 556 15.78 -28.25 -13.11
CA VAL A 556 17.00 -27.53 -13.45
C VAL A 556 16.82 -26.82 -14.79
N TYR A 557 16.87 -25.50 -14.77
CA TYR A 557 16.85 -24.68 -15.97
C TYR A 557 18.29 -24.46 -16.46
N GLN A 558 18.54 -24.65 -17.75
CA GLN A 558 19.83 -24.33 -18.37
C GLN A 558 19.73 -22.94 -19.02
N THR A 559 20.46 -21.97 -18.52
CA THR A 559 20.54 -20.63 -19.14
C THR A 559 21.18 -20.72 -20.51
N ALA A 560 20.98 -19.68 -21.33
CA ALA A 560 21.63 -19.57 -22.65
C ALA A 560 23.18 -19.65 -22.57
N ALA A 561 23.75 -19.23 -21.43
CA ALA A 561 25.16 -19.34 -21.14
C ALA A 561 25.57 -20.72 -20.62
N GLY A 562 24.69 -21.71 -20.58
CA GLY A 562 24.93 -23.05 -20.08
C GLY A 562 25.08 -23.16 -18.55
N LYS A 563 24.69 -22.15 -17.78
CA LYS A 563 24.70 -22.20 -16.32
C LYS A 563 23.42 -22.88 -15.81
N PRO A 564 23.51 -23.86 -14.91
CA PRO A 564 22.36 -24.49 -14.30
C PRO A 564 21.75 -23.57 -13.21
N VAL A 565 20.43 -23.37 -13.23
CA VAL A 565 19.65 -22.74 -12.19
C VAL A 565 18.64 -23.75 -11.66
N ASN A 566 18.74 -24.08 -10.38
CA ASN A 566 17.77 -24.98 -9.76
C ASN A 566 16.43 -24.26 -9.58
N ILE A 567 15.34 -24.87 -10.01
CA ILE A 567 13.99 -24.35 -9.85
C ILE A 567 13.24 -25.19 -8.84
N THR A 568 12.56 -24.54 -7.94
CA THR A 568 11.62 -25.19 -7.05
C THR A 568 10.27 -24.53 -7.21
N LEU A 569 9.27 -25.25 -7.73
CA LEU A 569 7.88 -24.84 -7.61
C LEU A 569 7.33 -25.40 -6.31
N THR A 570 7.04 -24.51 -5.37
CA THR A 570 6.54 -24.89 -4.04
C THR A 570 5.11 -25.44 -4.15
N PRO A 571 4.79 -26.60 -3.51
CA PRO A 571 3.41 -27.05 -3.43
C PRO A 571 2.55 -26.02 -2.69
N ASN A 572 1.27 -25.89 -3.05
CA ASN A 572 0.36 -24.93 -2.44
C ASN A 572 -0.91 -25.61 -1.94
N PRO A 573 -1.56 -25.06 -0.89
CA PRO A 573 -2.89 -25.45 -0.47
C PRO A 573 -3.97 -24.78 -1.33
N SER A 574 -5.24 -25.14 -1.13
CA SER A 574 -6.39 -24.44 -1.73
C SER A 574 -6.57 -23.01 -1.23
N HIS A 575 -5.97 -22.67 -0.07
CA HIS A 575 -5.99 -21.31 0.47
C HIS A 575 -5.10 -20.41 -0.39
N LEU A 576 -5.72 -19.53 -1.17
CA LEU A 576 -5.03 -18.62 -2.06
C LEU A 576 -4.06 -17.73 -1.27
N GLU A 577 -2.87 -17.50 -1.85
CA GLU A 577 -1.79 -16.67 -1.32
C GLU A 577 -1.06 -17.23 -0.07
N ALA A 578 -1.55 -18.31 0.56
CA ALA A 578 -0.89 -18.91 1.73
C ALA A 578 0.52 -19.45 1.44
N VAL A 579 0.83 -19.71 0.17
CA VAL A 579 2.17 -20.13 -0.28
C VAL A 579 3.20 -19.00 -0.25
N ASN A 580 2.78 -17.73 -0.25
CA ASN A 580 3.68 -16.58 -0.35
C ASN A 580 4.74 -16.55 0.75
N PRO A 581 4.39 -16.53 2.05
CA PRO A 581 5.39 -16.55 3.12
C PRO A 581 6.24 -17.85 3.15
N VAL A 582 5.70 -18.96 2.63
CA VAL A 582 6.45 -20.22 2.51
C VAL A 582 7.58 -20.08 1.49
N VAL A 583 7.31 -19.44 0.35
CA VAL A 583 8.32 -19.15 -0.69
C VAL A 583 9.38 -18.20 -0.16
N GLU A 584 8.96 -17.12 0.55
CA GLU A 584 9.90 -16.18 1.18
C GLU A 584 10.81 -16.90 2.18
N GLY A 585 10.25 -17.71 3.06
CA GLY A 585 11.03 -18.49 4.04
C GLY A 585 11.97 -19.48 3.38
N ARG A 586 11.54 -20.16 2.32
CA ARG A 586 12.37 -21.10 1.55
C ARG A 586 13.50 -20.40 0.80
N ALA A 587 13.22 -19.27 0.16
CA ALA A 587 14.23 -18.45 -0.49
C ALA A 587 15.24 -17.93 0.53
N ARG A 588 14.81 -17.38 1.65
CA ARG A 588 15.66 -16.92 2.75
C ARG A 588 16.57 -18.04 3.29
N ALA A 589 16.03 -19.25 3.47
CA ALA A 589 16.80 -20.40 3.91
C ALA A 589 17.91 -20.76 2.91
N ASN A 590 17.63 -20.75 1.60
CA ASN A 590 18.59 -20.97 0.53
C ASN A 590 19.67 -19.89 0.44
N GLN A 591 19.33 -18.66 0.80
CA GLN A 591 20.23 -17.50 0.84
C GLN A 591 21.12 -17.48 2.09
N THR A 592 20.85 -18.31 3.09
CA THR A 592 21.54 -18.28 4.37
C THR A 592 22.54 -19.44 4.48
N ASN A 593 23.84 -19.12 4.42
CA ASN A 593 24.88 -20.09 4.71
C ASN A 593 25.06 -20.21 6.22
N ARG A 594 24.77 -21.41 6.76
CA ARG A 594 24.88 -21.74 8.19
C ARG A 594 26.13 -22.58 8.53
N ARG A 595 27.07 -22.71 7.59
CA ARG A 595 28.35 -23.40 7.81
C ARG A 595 29.32 -22.41 8.44
N GLY A 596 29.62 -22.55 9.71
CA GLY A 596 30.54 -21.67 10.44
C GLY A 596 29.94 -21.12 11.74
N LYS A 597 30.65 -20.19 12.38
CA LYS A 597 30.21 -19.57 13.63
C LYS A 597 29.07 -18.60 13.46
N ASP A 598 29.05 -17.91 12.31
CA ASP A 598 28.03 -16.88 11.99
C ASP A 598 27.26 -17.28 10.73
N ALA A 599 25.95 -17.09 10.77
CA ALA A 599 25.11 -17.28 9.59
C ALA A 599 25.32 -16.08 8.63
N ILE A 600 25.73 -16.37 7.39
CA ILE A 600 25.94 -15.36 6.34
C ILE A 600 24.75 -15.40 5.40
N HIS A 601 24.08 -14.27 5.24
CA HIS A 601 22.98 -14.08 4.30
C HIS A 601 23.48 -13.40 3.02
N ASP A 602 23.10 -13.99 1.86
CA ASP A 602 23.36 -13.44 0.53
C ASP A 602 22.09 -13.54 -0.31
N GLY A 603 21.37 -12.40 -0.46
CA GLY A 603 20.13 -12.30 -1.22
C GLY A 603 20.26 -12.54 -2.72
N THR A 604 21.48 -12.61 -3.27
CA THR A 604 21.71 -12.79 -4.71
C THR A 604 21.65 -14.25 -5.16
N VAL A 605 21.89 -15.22 -4.26
CA VAL A 605 22.01 -16.63 -4.62
C VAL A 605 20.70 -17.36 -4.87
N ALA A 606 19.57 -16.82 -4.39
CA ALA A 606 18.24 -17.35 -4.66
C ALA A 606 17.24 -16.21 -4.91
N LEU A 607 16.35 -16.40 -5.89
CA LEU A 607 15.30 -15.44 -6.25
C LEU A 607 13.93 -16.02 -5.89
N PRO A 608 13.13 -15.38 -5.02
CA PRO A 608 11.72 -15.68 -4.89
C PRO A 608 10.91 -15.04 -6.03
N VAL A 609 9.95 -15.79 -6.56
CA VAL A 609 8.98 -15.33 -7.56
C VAL A 609 7.59 -15.81 -7.13
N LEU A 610 6.66 -14.88 -7.01
CA LEU A 610 5.28 -15.15 -6.61
C LEU A 610 4.31 -14.81 -7.75
N ILE A 611 3.47 -15.77 -8.11
CA ILE A 611 2.43 -15.60 -9.13
C ILE A 611 1.08 -15.58 -8.43
N HIS A 612 0.40 -14.44 -8.50
CA HIS A 612 -0.85 -14.14 -7.80
C HIS A 612 -2.03 -14.14 -8.75
N GLY A 613 -3.24 -14.43 -8.25
CA GLY A 613 -4.46 -14.03 -8.92
C GLY A 613 -4.81 -12.57 -8.60
N ASP A 614 -5.40 -11.84 -9.54
CA ASP A 614 -5.75 -10.44 -9.35
C ASP A 614 -6.73 -10.19 -8.20
N ALA A 615 -7.76 -11.02 -8.08
CA ALA A 615 -8.73 -10.89 -6.99
C ALA A 615 -8.12 -11.27 -5.62
N SER A 616 -7.28 -12.30 -5.56
CA SER A 616 -6.65 -12.74 -4.31
C SER A 616 -5.56 -11.78 -3.85
N PHE A 617 -4.78 -11.19 -4.77
CA PHE A 617 -3.75 -10.22 -4.43
C PHE A 617 -4.32 -9.01 -3.69
N ALA A 618 -5.43 -8.47 -4.17
CA ALA A 618 -6.08 -7.31 -3.54
C ALA A 618 -6.80 -7.66 -2.23
N ALA A 619 -7.30 -8.90 -2.07
CA ALA A 619 -8.26 -9.24 -1.01
C ALA A 619 -7.67 -10.06 0.14
N GLN A 620 -6.61 -10.86 -0.11
CA GLN A 620 -6.05 -11.74 0.91
C GLN A 620 -5.02 -11.01 1.79
N GLY A 621 -5.28 -10.90 3.10
CA GLY A 621 -4.43 -10.20 4.06
C GLY A 621 -2.98 -10.71 4.10
N VAL A 622 -2.74 -12.00 3.81
CA VAL A 622 -1.40 -12.60 3.77
C VAL A 622 -0.51 -11.96 2.68
N VAL A 623 -1.06 -11.34 1.65
CA VAL A 623 -0.28 -10.58 0.65
C VAL A 623 0.38 -9.38 1.31
N ALA A 624 -0.38 -8.56 2.05
CA ALA A 624 0.16 -7.43 2.80
C ALA A 624 1.17 -7.86 3.86
N GLU A 625 0.92 -8.99 4.55
CA GLU A 625 1.84 -9.58 5.53
C GLU A 625 3.16 -10.00 4.86
N THR A 626 3.10 -10.57 3.65
CA THR A 626 4.30 -10.94 2.87
C THR A 626 5.12 -9.71 2.50
N PHE A 627 4.49 -8.63 2.00
CA PHE A 627 5.20 -7.37 1.73
C PHE A 627 5.84 -6.77 2.98
N ASN A 628 5.24 -6.96 4.17
CA ASN A 628 5.87 -6.52 5.43
C ASN A 628 7.20 -7.24 5.72
N LEU A 629 7.43 -8.44 5.20
CA LEU A 629 8.68 -9.18 5.39
C LEU A 629 9.84 -8.58 4.59
N ALA A 630 9.57 -7.94 3.46
CA ALA A 630 10.54 -7.54 2.43
C ALA A 630 11.72 -6.71 2.96
N ARG A 631 11.46 -5.76 3.87
CA ARG A 631 12.48 -4.85 4.42
C ARG A 631 12.92 -5.20 5.84
N LEU A 632 12.38 -6.26 6.44
CA LEU A 632 12.75 -6.67 7.79
C LEU A 632 14.07 -7.46 7.76
N LYS A 633 15.04 -7.05 8.58
CA LYS A 633 16.40 -7.64 8.62
C LYS A 633 16.41 -9.17 8.77
N GLY A 634 15.46 -9.73 9.53
CA GLY A 634 15.36 -11.18 9.76
C GLY A 634 14.69 -11.95 8.62
N TYR A 635 13.97 -11.27 7.71
CA TYR A 635 13.09 -11.90 6.71
C TYR A 635 13.44 -11.54 5.26
N THR A 636 14.04 -10.37 5.00
CA THR A 636 14.32 -9.90 3.64
C THR A 636 15.02 -10.95 2.78
N THR A 637 14.58 -11.07 1.53
CA THR A 637 15.10 -11.98 0.51
C THR A 637 15.87 -11.24 -0.60
N GLY A 638 16.11 -9.94 -0.41
CA GLY A 638 16.78 -9.12 -1.43
C GLY A 638 15.90 -8.80 -2.63
N GLY A 639 14.58 -8.76 -2.40
CA GLY A 639 13.55 -8.43 -3.37
C GLY A 639 12.89 -9.64 -4.02
N THR A 640 11.57 -9.62 -4.10
CA THR A 640 10.69 -10.63 -4.70
C THR A 640 10.10 -10.08 -6.00
N ILE A 641 10.01 -10.91 -7.03
CA ILE A 641 9.26 -10.58 -8.24
C ILE A 641 7.83 -11.10 -8.08
N HIS A 642 6.88 -10.18 -8.03
CA HIS A 642 5.45 -10.48 -7.95
C HIS A 642 4.82 -10.35 -9.34
N LEU A 643 4.26 -11.44 -9.85
CA LEU A 643 3.53 -11.48 -11.11
C LEU A 643 2.04 -11.63 -10.82
N ILE A 644 1.23 -10.65 -11.14
CA ILE A 644 -0.22 -10.77 -11.02
C ILE A 644 -0.77 -11.34 -12.33
N ALA A 645 -1.26 -12.57 -12.30
CA ALA A 645 -1.99 -13.20 -13.39
C ALA A 645 -3.41 -12.61 -13.46
N ASN A 646 -3.52 -11.38 -13.96
CA ASN A 646 -4.74 -10.58 -13.94
C ASN A 646 -5.67 -10.96 -15.09
N ASN A 647 -6.60 -11.86 -14.82
CA ASN A 647 -7.61 -12.27 -15.80
C ASN A 647 -8.91 -11.45 -15.73
N GLN A 648 -8.93 -10.38 -14.97
CA GLN A 648 -10.03 -9.44 -14.80
C GLN A 648 -11.32 -10.07 -14.22
N LEU A 649 -11.20 -11.21 -13.52
CA LEU A 649 -12.34 -11.90 -12.90
C LEU A 649 -11.94 -12.57 -11.58
N GLY A 650 -12.66 -12.29 -10.50
CA GLY A 650 -12.58 -13.02 -9.24
C GLY A 650 -13.66 -14.10 -9.17
N PHE A 651 -13.40 -15.34 -9.59
CA PHE A 651 -14.39 -16.40 -9.78
C PHE A 651 -15.45 -15.98 -10.81
N THR A 652 -16.55 -15.33 -10.38
CA THR A 652 -17.62 -14.77 -11.22
C THR A 652 -17.85 -13.27 -10.98
N THR A 653 -16.96 -12.63 -10.22
CA THR A 653 -17.08 -11.23 -9.80
C THR A 653 -16.21 -10.32 -10.67
N ASP A 654 -16.79 -9.28 -11.22
CA ASP A 654 -16.06 -8.26 -12.00
C ASP A 654 -15.18 -7.39 -11.09
N PRO A 655 -14.08 -6.80 -11.60
CA PRO A 655 -13.17 -5.99 -10.79
C PRO A 655 -13.85 -4.85 -10.02
N LYS A 656 -14.84 -4.18 -10.63
CA LYS A 656 -15.59 -3.08 -10.01
C LYS A 656 -16.41 -3.48 -8.79
N GLU A 657 -16.76 -4.76 -8.69
CA GLU A 657 -17.50 -5.33 -7.55
C GLU A 657 -16.57 -6.08 -6.59
N GLY A 658 -15.35 -6.40 -7.04
CA GLY A 658 -14.38 -7.20 -6.29
C GLY A 658 -13.37 -6.40 -5.50
N ARG A 659 -13.14 -5.12 -5.82
CA ARG A 659 -12.18 -4.25 -5.14
C ARG A 659 -12.55 -2.77 -5.23
N SER A 660 -12.09 -1.97 -4.27
CA SER A 660 -12.32 -0.52 -4.21
C SER A 660 -11.22 0.29 -4.91
N THR A 661 -10.15 -0.36 -5.36
CA THR A 661 -9.01 0.26 -6.04
C THR A 661 -9.12 0.08 -7.55
N ASP A 662 -8.46 0.97 -8.31
CA ASP A 662 -8.45 0.88 -9.78
C ASP A 662 -7.73 -0.39 -10.25
N TYR A 663 -6.57 -0.69 -9.64
CA TYR A 663 -5.79 -1.89 -9.95
C TYR A 663 -5.72 -2.87 -8.78
N SER A 664 -5.59 -4.13 -9.09
CA SER A 664 -5.33 -5.18 -8.08
C SER A 664 -3.99 -4.94 -7.36
N SER A 665 -3.04 -4.35 -8.05
CA SER A 665 -1.68 -4.04 -7.57
C SER A 665 -1.58 -2.85 -6.60
N ASP A 666 -2.65 -2.07 -6.41
CA ASP A 666 -2.61 -0.82 -5.60
C ASP A 666 -2.17 -1.04 -4.15
N LEU A 667 -2.36 -2.23 -3.60
CA LEU A 667 -1.82 -2.61 -2.29
C LEU A 667 -0.31 -2.37 -2.17
N ALA A 668 0.44 -2.65 -3.24
CA ALA A 668 1.90 -2.54 -3.27
C ALA A 668 2.42 -1.09 -3.15
N LYS A 669 1.59 -0.10 -3.47
CA LYS A 669 1.92 1.34 -3.31
C LYS A 669 2.27 1.69 -1.86
N GLY A 670 1.59 1.08 -0.89
CA GLY A 670 1.85 1.28 0.54
C GLY A 670 3.20 0.76 1.02
N PHE A 671 3.88 -0.06 0.20
CA PHE A 671 5.18 -0.66 0.50
C PHE A 671 6.32 -0.11 -0.37
N ASP A 672 6.08 1.00 -1.09
CA ASP A 672 7.05 1.62 -2.02
C ASP A 672 7.55 0.65 -3.12
N ALA A 673 6.79 -0.36 -3.50
CA ALA A 673 7.16 -1.27 -4.58
C ALA A 673 6.80 -0.67 -5.95
N PRO A 674 7.71 -0.65 -6.93
CA PRO A 674 7.38 -0.27 -8.31
C PRO A 674 6.31 -1.20 -8.88
N ILE A 675 5.34 -0.62 -9.61
CA ILE A 675 4.29 -1.37 -10.29
C ILE A 675 4.44 -1.17 -11.80
N ILE A 676 4.42 -2.27 -12.54
CA ILE A 676 4.49 -2.29 -14.00
C ILE A 676 3.22 -2.98 -14.48
N HIS A 677 2.40 -2.30 -15.26
CA HIS A 677 1.24 -2.89 -15.92
C HIS A 677 1.60 -3.26 -17.33
N VAL A 678 1.19 -4.43 -17.79
CA VAL A 678 1.47 -4.87 -19.17
C VAL A 678 0.32 -5.67 -19.75
N ASN A 679 0.01 -5.42 -21.01
CA ASN A 679 -0.96 -6.19 -21.78
C ASN A 679 -0.39 -7.58 -22.09
N ALA A 680 -1.09 -8.63 -21.64
CA ALA A 680 -0.64 -10.02 -21.78
C ALA A 680 -0.50 -10.49 -23.24
N ASP A 681 -1.18 -9.85 -24.20
CA ASP A 681 -1.08 -10.17 -25.62
C ASP A 681 0.12 -9.51 -26.32
N ASP A 682 0.82 -8.59 -25.64
CA ASP A 682 2.08 -8.00 -26.13
C ASP A 682 3.29 -8.73 -25.52
N ALA A 683 3.70 -9.81 -26.18
CA ALA A 683 4.73 -10.69 -25.67
C ALA A 683 6.10 -9.99 -25.48
N GLU A 684 6.47 -9.05 -26.35
CA GLU A 684 7.75 -8.33 -26.23
C GLU A 684 7.70 -7.30 -25.07
N ALA A 685 6.55 -6.64 -24.86
CA ALA A 685 6.33 -5.76 -23.71
C ALA A 685 6.34 -6.54 -22.38
N CYS A 686 5.81 -7.76 -22.37
CA CYS A 686 5.87 -8.66 -21.19
C CYS A 686 7.32 -8.97 -20.79
N LEU A 687 8.20 -9.29 -21.75
CA LEU A 687 9.63 -9.49 -21.45
C LEU A 687 10.31 -8.17 -21.01
N ALA A 688 9.93 -7.03 -21.59
CA ALA A 688 10.47 -5.74 -21.17
C ALA A 688 10.08 -5.39 -19.72
N ALA A 689 8.86 -5.75 -19.28
CA ALA A 689 8.42 -5.60 -17.89
C ALA A 689 9.30 -6.41 -16.93
N VAL A 690 9.59 -7.66 -17.27
CA VAL A 690 10.50 -8.53 -16.49
C VAL A 690 11.90 -7.92 -16.40
N ARG A 691 12.44 -7.43 -17.51
CA ARG A 691 13.77 -6.81 -17.55
C ARG A 691 13.87 -5.62 -16.63
N LEU A 692 12.87 -4.74 -16.64
CA LEU A 692 12.81 -3.58 -15.72
C LEU A 692 12.77 -4.04 -14.26
N ALA A 693 11.92 -5.03 -13.96
CA ALA A 693 11.79 -5.57 -12.61
C ALA A 693 13.11 -6.17 -12.10
N MET A 694 13.79 -6.94 -12.92
CA MET A 694 15.08 -7.53 -12.57
C MET A 694 16.18 -6.49 -12.39
N LEU A 695 16.25 -5.48 -13.28
CA LEU A 695 17.19 -4.34 -13.15
C LEU A 695 16.99 -3.58 -11.83
N TYR A 696 15.74 -3.35 -11.44
CA TYR A 696 15.41 -2.67 -10.17
C TYR A 696 15.82 -3.53 -8.97
N ARG A 697 15.40 -4.81 -8.96
CA ARG A 697 15.75 -5.77 -7.91
C ARG A 697 17.26 -5.88 -7.71
N ASP A 698 18.02 -6.06 -8.79
CA ASP A 698 19.47 -6.21 -8.73
C ASP A 698 20.15 -4.94 -8.16
N LYS A 699 19.59 -3.78 -8.42
CA LYS A 699 20.14 -2.50 -7.96
C LYS A 699 19.73 -2.11 -6.54
N PHE A 700 18.47 -2.30 -6.20
CA PHE A 700 17.90 -1.77 -4.95
C PHE A 700 17.48 -2.84 -3.95
N HIS A 701 17.50 -4.11 -4.35
CA HIS A 701 17.13 -5.26 -3.51
C HIS A 701 15.71 -5.13 -2.92
N GLY A 702 14.80 -4.56 -3.70
CA GLY A 702 13.39 -4.34 -3.35
C GLY A 702 12.44 -5.19 -4.19
N ASP A 703 11.22 -5.36 -3.67
CA ASP A 703 10.14 -6.07 -4.35
C ASP A 703 9.64 -5.25 -5.55
N VAL A 704 9.18 -5.94 -6.59
CA VAL A 704 8.57 -5.34 -7.79
C VAL A 704 7.31 -6.11 -8.15
N VAL A 705 6.26 -5.39 -8.54
CA VAL A 705 5.00 -5.97 -9.00
C VAL A 705 4.86 -5.76 -10.50
N ILE A 706 4.54 -6.84 -11.21
CA ILE A 706 4.15 -6.81 -12.62
C ILE A 706 2.70 -7.28 -12.70
N ASP A 707 1.80 -6.37 -13.05
CA ASP A 707 0.39 -6.67 -13.28
C ASP A 707 0.19 -7.03 -14.75
N VAL A 708 0.07 -8.32 -15.03
CA VAL A 708 -0.08 -8.88 -16.38
C VAL A 708 -1.56 -8.94 -16.71
N VAL A 709 -2.06 -7.92 -17.39
CA VAL A 709 -3.49 -7.77 -17.71
C VAL A 709 -3.84 -8.62 -18.94
N GLY A 710 -4.63 -9.64 -18.69
CA GLY A 710 -5.10 -10.58 -19.69
C GLY A 710 -6.58 -10.87 -19.55
N TYR A 711 -6.97 -12.09 -19.87
CA TYR A 711 -8.33 -12.61 -19.71
C TYR A 711 -8.28 -14.09 -19.38
N ARG A 712 -9.41 -14.66 -19.06
CA ARG A 712 -9.58 -16.09 -18.81
C ARG A 712 -10.43 -16.69 -19.92
N ARG A 713 -9.86 -17.57 -20.75
CA ARG A 713 -10.57 -18.12 -21.91
C ARG A 713 -11.72 -19.06 -21.54
N TRP A 714 -11.55 -19.83 -20.47
CA TRP A 714 -12.54 -20.81 -19.99
C TRP A 714 -13.18 -20.33 -18.67
N GLY A 715 -14.06 -21.11 -18.05
CA GLY A 715 -14.62 -20.83 -16.74
C GLY A 715 -13.57 -20.72 -15.62
N HIS A 716 -13.99 -20.57 -14.37
CA HIS A 716 -13.07 -20.65 -13.25
C HIS A 716 -12.30 -21.97 -13.26
N ASN A 717 -12.99 -23.05 -13.60
CA ASN A 717 -12.43 -24.32 -14.01
C ASN A 717 -13.16 -24.80 -15.29
N GLU A 718 -12.71 -25.89 -15.88
CA GLU A 718 -13.21 -26.39 -17.19
C GLU A 718 -14.59 -27.03 -17.12
N GLY A 719 -15.17 -27.19 -15.93
CA GLY A 719 -16.57 -27.62 -15.76
C GLY A 719 -17.58 -26.48 -15.69
N ASP A 720 -17.10 -25.22 -15.64
CA ASP A 720 -17.97 -24.05 -15.52
C ASP A 720 -18.28 -23.45 -16.88
N GLU A 721 -19.54 -22.98 -17.09
CA GLU A 721 -19.94 -22.19 -18.26
C GLU A 721 -19.93 -20.68 -17.88
N PRO A 722 -18.86 -19.95 -18.22
CA PRO A 722 -18.69 -18.57 -17.79
C PRO A 722 -19.64 -17.58 -18.49
N ALA A 723 -20.25 -17.95 -19.60
CA ALA A 723 -21.21 -17.12 -20.31
C ALA A 723 -22.51 -16.88 -19.50
N TYR A 724 -22.80 -17.69 -18.48
CA TYR A 724 -23.94 -17.47 -17.60
C TYR A 724 -23.77 -16.20 -16.72
N THR A 725 -22.55 -15.85 -16.37
CA THR A 725 -22.26 -14.70 -15.51
C THR A 725 -21.69 -13.52 -16.29
N GLN A 726 -20.80 -13.73 -17.24
CA GLN A 726 -20.15 -12.70 -18.07
C GLN A 726 -20.38 -12.91 -19.58
N PRO A 727 -21.62 -12.86 -20.08
CA PRO A 727 -21.92 -13.19 -21.48
C PRO A 727 -21.22 -12.26 -22.48
N VAL A 728 -21.17 -10.96 -22.23
CA VAL A 728 -20.57 -9.97 -23.12
C VAL A 728 -19.05 -10.13 -23.21
N MET A 729 -18.40 -10.35 -22.06
CA MET A 729 -16.95 -10.58 -22.01
C MET A 729 -16.56 -11.85 -22.78
N TYR A 730 -17.28 -12.93 -22.57
CA TYR A 730 -16.97 -14.21 -23.23
C TYR A 730 -17.33 -14.23 -24.72
N GLU A 731 -18.27 -13.39 -25.16
CA GLU A 731 -18.47 -13.16 -26.60
C GLU A 731 -17.24 -12.52 -27.25
N ARG A 732 -16.65 -11.51 -26.61
CA ARG A 732 -15.39 -10.90 -27.06
C ARG A 732 -14.22 -11.89 -27.02
N ILE A 733 -14.08 -12.65 -25.93
CA ILE A 733 -13.02 -13.66 -25.77
C ILE A 733 -13.05 -14.70 -26.90
N ARG A 734 -14.25 -15.17 -27.30
CA ARG A 734 -14.39 -16.14 -28.42
C ARG A 734 -13.86 -15.58 -29.74
N GLN A 735 -13.99 -14.27 -29.96
CA GLN A 735 -13.55 -13.58 -31.18
C GLN A 735 -12.09 -13.13 -31.12
N THR A 736 -11.47 -13.14 -29.92
CA THR A 736 -10.11 -12.64 -29.72
C THR A 736 -9.08 -13.71 -30.11
N PRO A 737 -8.14 -13.41 -31.03
CA PRO A 737 -7.00 -14.27 -31.32
C PRO A 737 -6.14 -14.46 -30.07
N THR A 738 -5.49 -15.62 -29.98
CA THR A 738 -4.58 -15.89 -28.85
C THR A 738 -3.30 -15.05 -28.92
N ALA A 739 -2.60 -14.88 -27.80
CA ALA A 739 -1.30 -14.19 -27.76
C ALA A 739 -0.31 -14.81 -28.75
N ARG A 740 -0.26 -16.13 -28.83
CA ARG A 740 0.55 -16.86 -29.82
C ARG A 740 0.19 -16.49 -31.25
N GLN A 741 -1.10 -16.46 -31.61
CA GLN A 741 -1.55 -16.11 -32.96
C GLN A 741 -1.20 -14.65 -33.29
N ARG A 742 -1.48 -13.71 -32.38
CA ARG A 742 -1.10 -12.29 -32.56
C ARG A 742 0.40 -12.11 -32.79
N TYR A 743 1.21 -12.82 -32.02
CA TYR A 743 2.66 -12.73 -32.15
C TYR A 743 3.18 -13.37 -33.44
N ALA A 744 2.62 -14.53 -33.87
CA ALA A 744 2.93 -15.13 -35.16
C ALA A 744 2.59 -14.21 -36.33
N ASP A 745 1.41 -13.55 -36.30
CA ASP A 745 1.00 -12.58 -37.30
C ASP A 745 1.91 -11.34 -37.33
N GLN A 746 2.38 -10.90 -36.16
CA GLN A 746 3.38 -9.82 -36.06
C GLN A 746 4.70 -10.23 -36.72
N LEU A 747 5.24 -11.40 -36.39
CA LEU A 747 6.51 -11.87 -36.93
C LEU A 747 6.43 -12.16 -38.45
N ALA A 748 5.27 -12.57 -38.92
CA ALA A 748 5.04 -12.73 -40.38
C ALA A 748 5.08 -11.36 -41.09
N ARG A 749 4.46 -10.32 -40.54
CA ARG A 749 4.55 -8.95 -41.06
C ARG A 749 5.96 -8.38 -41.03
N GLU A 750 6.75 -8.74 -40.01
CA GLU A 750 8.16 -8.34 -39.87
C GLU A 750 9.12 -9.18 -40.73
N GLY A 751 8.62 -10.23 -41.42
CA GLY A 751 9.43 -11.13 -42.23
C GLY A 751 10.39 -12.04 -41.42
N VAL A 752 10.12 -12.23 -40.14
CA VAL A 752 10.94 -13.08 -39.24
C VAL A 752 10.56 -14.55 -39.35
N VAL A 753 9.26 -14.85 -39.56
CA VAL A 753 8.71 -16.20 -39.66
C VAL A 753 7.71 -16.27 -40.81
N ASP A 754 7.62 -17.38 -41.50
CA ASP A 754 6.52 -17.66 -42.44
C ASP A 754 5.29 -18.18 -41.65
N ALA A 755 4.09 -17.71 -42.00
CA ALA A 755 2.87 -18.09 -41.33
C ALA A 755 2.58 -19.61 -41.44
N ALA A 756 2.89 -20.23 -42.60
CA ALA A 756 2.75 -21.67 -42.79
C ALA A 756 3.73 -22.44 -41.91
N GLN A 757 4.94 -21.96 -41.76
CA GLN A 757 5.94 -22.54 -40.84
C GLN A 757 5.47 -22.49 -39.39
N ALA A 758 4.95 -21.34 -38.93
CA ALA A 758 4.42 -21.19 -37.57
C ALA A 758 3.23 -22.14 -37.30
N ALA A 759 2.38 -22.39 -38.31
CA ALA A 759 1.30 -23.35 -38.19
C ALA A 759 1.82 -24.80 -38.13
N ALA A 760 2.81 -25.13 -38.95
CA ALA A 760 3.43 -26.47 -38.97
C ALA A 760 4.12 -26.81 -37.66
N GLU A 761 4.80 -25.84 -37.02
CA GLU A 761 5.41 -26.02 -35.68
C GLU A 761 4.36 -26.36 -34.60
N ALA A 762 3.19 -25.70 -34.62
CA ALA A 762 2.11 -26.01 -33.69
C ALA A 762 1.55 -27.45 -33.91
N GLU A 763 1.43 -27.88 -35.15
CA GLU A 763 0.97 -29.23 -35.48
C GLU A 763 2.01 -30.30 -35.05
N GLN A 764 3.30 -30.05 -35.22
CA GLN A 764 4.35 -30.93 -34.73
C GLN A 764 4.35 -31.10 -33.20
N VAL A 765 4.16 -30.00 -32.45
CA VAL A 765 4.01 -30.08 -30.99
C VAL A 765 2.76 -30.89 -30.63
N HIS A 766 1.63 -30.67 -31.29
CA HIS A 766 0.40 -31.42 -31.05
C HIS A 766 0.55 -32.93 -31.35
N GLN A 767 1.20 -33.28 -32.43
CA GLN A 767 1.49 -34.67 -32.79
C GLN A 767 2.37 -35.35 -31.72
N ARG A 768 3.41 -34.68 -31.28
CA ARG A 768 4.29 -35.17 -30.19
C ARG A 768 3.51 -35.45 -28.90
N LEU A 769 2.64 -34.53 -28.47
CA LEU A 769 1.81 -34.73 -27.28
C LEU A 769 0.85 -35.95 -27.47
N THR A 770 0.33 -36.14 -28.66
CA THR A 770 -0.52 -37.27 -28.99
C THR A 770 0.23 -38.60 -28.90
N GLU A 771 1.45 -38.67 -29.44
CA GLU A 771 2.33 -39.84 -29.38
C GLU A 771 2.67 -40.19 -27.92
N ILE A 772 3.02 -39.20 -27.11
CA ILE A 772 3.29 -39.38 -25.67
C ILE A 772 2.08 -39.95 -24.95
N GLN A 773 0.88 -39.40 -25.18
CA GLN A 773 -0.34 -39.91 -24.55
C GLN A 773 -0.65 -41.36 -24.98
N GLN A 774 -0.48 -41.68 -26.25
CA GLN A 774 -0.73 -43.04 -26.76
C GLN A 774 0.23 -44.06 -26.13
N SER A 775 1.52 -43.72 -26.06
CA SER A 775 2.55 -44.54 -25.41
C SER A 775 2.24 -44.76 -23.92
N LEU A 776 1.85 -43.72 -23.20
CA LEU A 776 1.44 -43.82 -21.80
C LEU A 776 0.24 -44.74 -21.63
N LYS A 777 -0.79 -44.57 -22.45
CA LYS A 777 -2.00 -45.45 -22.40
C LYS A 777 -1.69 -46.92 -22.70
N ALA A 778 -0.77 -47.19 -23.62
CA ALA A 778 -0.32 -48.54 -23.89
C ALA A 778 0.42 -49.10 -22.64
N HIS A 779 1.33 -48.37 -22.07
CA HIS A 779 2.08 -48.79 -20.86
C HIS A 779 1.15 -49.04 -19.66
N LEU A 780 0.17 -48.17 -19.43
CA LEU A 780 -0.79 -48.34 -18.33
C LEU A 780 -1.70 -49.58 -18.52
N ARG A 781 -2.02 -49.95 -19.78
CA ARG A 781 -2.79 -51.18 -20.07
C ARG A 781 -1.97 -52.46 -19.87
N GLU A 782 -0.66 -52.38 -20.09
CA GLU A 782 0.26 -53.53 -19.89
C GLU A 782 0.60 -53.74 -18.42
N SER A 783 0.56 -52.68 -17.61
CA SER A 783 0.94 -52.65 -16.20
C SER A 783 -0.23 -52.93 -15.23
N GLY A 784 -1.48 -52.85 -15.68
CA GLY A 784 -2.72 -53.12 -14.91
C GLY A 784 -3.39 -54.36 -15.32
#